data_3417b8b223389e7420cc19e30d4e80e2
#
_entry.id   3417b8b223389e7420cc19e30d4e80e2
#
_cell.length_a   1.000
_cell.length_b   1.000
_cell.length_c   1.000
_cell.angle_alpha   90.00
_cell.angle_beta   90.00
_cell.angle_gamma   90.00
#
_symmetry.space_group_name_H-M   'P 1'
#
loop_
_entity.id
_entity.type
_entity.pdbx_description
1 polymer ?
#
loop_
_entity_poly.entity_id
_entity_poly.type
_entity_poly.pdbx_seq_one_letter_code
_entity_poly.pdbx_strand_id
1 'polypeptide(L)'
;MSSFRLPFAPTPLAWACLLALHPVAPAHAQSAPAGSLPPVQVRETAAQPNGRLPLDVPVTTGSQLGLTPRETPATVTVVDRATIEARGATNTQEVLRAIPGVTAHDAPGNIGVQYRGFSGASLTQLFNGINVQYTIAARPVDSWIYDRVEAIGGASSFLYGAGGVGGTVNYITKLATRHDISEAQLRLGSDRLKEASVGLNRRIAGDGLGSGDHYLRIDLNRRQGDGWTDGTRRDATQFATSLLSDFGGGLSHTLAYEYQKEYVDRPYWGTPLMQPLMGTARIDPGTRTKNYNSADGIYAQRVQWLRSLTDWRVSDALQLRNTFYVYDALRDYRNVESYAFNRNNTAVTRSATLLQRHDQRMVGDRIDGTYQGRIAGLRSDWSFGLDVSLNRQTRFPNSLSATVSTVNPYVFTTEPFFTIRGMTPGFRPDRENKVRTVAAFAENRTFLTPSLSLVTALRHERIDLDLINRREVTAASPATYSRGYRPTTGRAGLVWDVMPGANLYAQYATAADPPAGVLSTASFANVRDNSELTTGRQVELGSKLDFWQGKGTATLAVYDIVRRNIATQDPANSSLTVLVGQQSSRGGEIAVGLQPTRDWSVQANWSYARARYDRYRQGGVDYAGKTPTNTPRTVANLWTSYAFAPQWQASVGIRRVGAVYGDAANTLRWPAHTLLDLGLSYQVHRNAELTLRLRNATDRVYAANLTGTMAYLGEPRTADLTLRVGF
;
A
#
# COMPACT_ATOMS: atom_id res chain seq x y z
N MET A 1 9.65 28.41 25.51
CA MET A 1 10.65 27.53 26.18
C MET A 1 9.95 26.90 27.38
N SER A 2 9.41 25.69 27.21
CA SER A 2 8.89 24.87 28.31
C SER A 2 9.45 23.47 28.13
N SER A 3 10.28 23.08 29.08
CA SER A 3 10.97 21.81 29.17
C SER A 3 9.98 20.67 29.35
N PHE A 4 9.87 19.78 28.36
CA PHE A 4 9.13 18.52 28.45
C PHE A 4 9.97 17.50 29.24
N ARG A 5 9.57 17.21 30.46
CA ARG A 5 10.04 16.04 31.21
C ARG A 5 9.18 14.83 30.76
N LEU A 6 9.83 13.80 30.27
CA LEU A 6 9.24 12.51 29.95
C LEU A 6 9.06 11.70 31.26
N PRO A 7 7.86 11.22 31.60
CA PRO A 7 7.69 10.23 32.63
C PRO A 7 7.67 8.83 32.00
N PHE A 8 8.83 8.20 31.85
CA PHE A 8 8.90 6.77 31.54
C PHE A 8 9.67 6.07 32.65
N ALA A 9 8.96 5.32 33.48
CA ALA A 9 9.56 4.20 34.20
C ALA A 9 9.74 3.05 33.18
N PRO A 10 10.94 2.47 33.04
CA PRO A 10 11.18 1.35 32.14
C PRO A 10 10.40 0.13 32.61
N THR A 11 9.62 -0.47 31.72
CA THR A 11 8.97 -1.75 31.97
C THR A 11 10.01 -2.88 32.00
N PRO A 12 9.74 -4.01 32.69
CA PRO A 12 10.69 -5.14 32.78
C PRO A 12 11.18 -5.71 31.43
N LEU A 13 10.43 -5.48 30.34
CA LEU A 13 10.84 -5.88 28.99
C LEU A 13 12.01 -5.06 28.43
N ALA A 14 12.15 -3.80 28.83
CA ALA A 14 13.26 -2.94 28.38
C ALA A 14 14.61 -3.42 28.97
N TRP A 15 14.60 -4.04 30.13
CA TRP A 15 15.79 -4.60 30.76
C TRP A 15 16.24 -5.93 30.14
N ALA A 16 15.33 -6.73 29.60
CA ALA A 16 15.69 -7.96 28.89
C ALA A 16 16.47 -7.71 27.60
N CYS A 17 16.20 -6.60 26.91
CA CYS A 17 16.93 -6.21 25.70
C CYS A 17 18.32 -5.62 25.99
N LEU A 18 18.53 -5.00 27.16
CA LEU A 18 19.83 -4.42 27.57
C LEU A 18 20.81 -5.48 28.12
N LEU A 19 20.33 -6.59 28.63
CA LEU A 19 21.18 -7.70 29.14
C LEU A 19 21.81 -8.56 28.04
N ALA A 20 21.34 -8.46 26.79
CA ALA A 20 21.89 -9.20 25.66
C ALA A 20 23.15 -8.56 25.03
N LEU A 21 23.63 -7.44 25.57
CA LEU A 21 24.78 -6.67 25.03
C LEU A 21 26.09 -6.86 25.80
N HIS A 22 26.24 -7.92 26.60
CA HIS A 22 27.52 -8.21 27.24
C HIS A 22 28.39 -9.08 26.31
N PRO A 23 29.66 -8.70 26.00
CA PRO A 23 30.53 -9.48 25.12
C PRO A 23 30.97 -10.78 25.81
N VAL A 24 30.60 -11.91 25.23
CA VAL A 24 31.16 -13.22 25.57
C VAL A 24 32.49 -13.38 24.79
N ALA A 25 33.59 -13.66 25.49
CA ALA A 25 34.88 -13.88 24.89
C ALA A 25 34.88 -15.11 23.94
N PRO A 26 35.66 -15.08 22.85
CA PRO A 26 35.63 -16.13 21.84
C PRO A 26 36.36 -17.40 22.31
N ALA A 27 35.69 -18.54 22.24
CA ALA A 27 36.36 -19.85 22.30
C ALA A 27 36.79 -20.25 20.88
N HIS A 28 38.07 -20.54 20.68
CA HIS A 28 38.61 -21.00 19.41
C HIS A 28 38.15 -22.45 19.14
N ALA A 29 37.40 -22.66 18.05
CA ALA A 29 37.15 -23.98 17.49
C ALA A 29 37.74 -24.06 16.07
N GLN A 30 38.48 -25.15 15.82
CA GLN A 30 39.16 -25.44 14.57
C GLN A 30 38.18 -25.71 13.40
N SER A 31 38.54 -25.21 12.23
CA SER A 31 37.77 -25.24 10.99
C SER A 31 37.80 -26.61 10.29
N ALA A 32 36.65 -27.13 9.92
CA ALA A 32 36.45 -28.11 8.84
C ALA A 32 35.85 -27.42 7.61
N PRO A 33 36.13 -27.84 6.36
CA PRO A 33 35.75 -27.10 5.18
C PRO A 33 34.21 -27.19 4.96
N ALA A 34 33.56 -26.05 5.04
CA ALA A 34 32.14 -25.88 4.78
C ALA A 34 31.87 -25.72 3.28
N GLY A 35 31.00 -26.53 2.74
CA GLY A 35 30.36 -26.23 1.46
C GLY A 35 29.52 -24.96 1.62
N SER A 36 30.00 -23.86 1.08
CA SER A 36 29.33 -22.58 1.12
C SER A 36 28.04 -22.63 0.32
N LEU A 37 26.89 -22.48 0.99
CA LEU A 37 25.67 -22.05 0.32
C LEU A 37 25.95 -20.68 -0.32
N PRO A 38 25.47 -20.44 -1.56
CA PRO A 38 25.69 -19.14 -2.18
C PRO A 38 25.05 -18.04 -1.28
N PRO A 39 25.78 -16.94 -1.04
CA PRO A 39 25.20 -15.81 -0.31
C PRO A 39 23.98 -15.35 -1.10
N VAL A 40 22.89 -15.00 -0.38
CA VAL A 40 21.77 -14.26 -0.97
C VAL A 40 22.35 -12.93 -1.45
N GLN A 41 22.83 -12.92 -2.68
CA GLN A 41 23.24 -11.69 -3.35
C GLN A 41 21.94 -10.98 -3.76
N VAL A 42 21.55 -9.99 -2.97
CA VAL A 42 20.72 -8.90 -3.48
C VAL A 42 21.62 -8.18 -4.52
N ARG A 43 21.55 -8.63 -5.76
CA ARG A 43 22.16 -7.93 -6.88
C ARG A 43 21.28 -6.74 -7.20
N GLU A 44 21.57 -5.60 -6.61
CA GLU A 44 21.23 -4.31 -7.21
C GLU A 44 22.17 -4.12 -8.43
N THR A 45 21.84 -4.74 -9.52
CA THR A 45 22.30 -4.27 -10.82
C THR A 45 21.27 -3.22 -11.26
N ALA A 46 21.74 -2.06 -11.71
CA ALA A 46 21.01 -1.23 -12.64
C ALA A 46 20.81 -2.03 -13.95
N ALA A 47 20.12 -3.13 -13.85
CA ALA A 47 19.74 -3.96 -14.96
C ALA A 47 18.55 -3.28 -15.61
N GLN A 48 18.64 -2.97 -16.88
CA GLN A 48 17.47 -2.75 -17.70
C GLN A 48 16.43 -3.81 -17.34
N PRO A 49 15.14 -3.42 -17.15
CA PRO A 49 14.12 -4.36 -16.73
C PRO A 49 14.14 -5.52 -17.72
N ASN A 50 14.58 -6.67 -17.26
CA ASN A 50 14.38 -7.87 -18.04
C ASN A 50 12.88 -8.09 -18.04
N GLY A 51 12.19 -8.13 -19.15
CA GLY A 51 10.72 -8.19 -19.24
C GLY A 51 10.09 -9.33 -18.43
N ARG A 52 10.87 -10.22 -17.81
CA ARG A 52 10.42 -11.36 -17.01
C ARG A 52 9.79 -10.94 -15.68
N LEU A 53 8.85 -11.71 -15.17
CA LEU A 53 8.35 -11.54 -13.81
C LEU A 53 9.41 -12.00 -12.80
N PRO A 54 9.62 -11.28 -11.68
CA PRO A 54 10.62 -11.63 -10.66
C PRO A 54 10.12 -12.77 -9.76
N LEU A 55 10.00 -13.99 -10.32
CA LEU A 55 9.46 -15.17 -9.61
C LEU A 55 10.45 -15.79 -8.63
N ASP A 56 11.76 -15.53 -8.78
CA ASP A 56 12.85 -16.16 -8.04
C ASP A 56 13.56 -15.18 -7.09
N VAL A 57 12.94 -14.02 -6.81
CA VAL A 57 13.43 -13.02 -5.84
C VAL A 57 12.75 -13.26 -4.49
N PRO A 58 13.48 -13.34 -3.37
CA PRO A 58 12.87 -13.48 -2.06
C PRO A 58 11.91 -12.33 -1.74
N VAL A 59 10.74 -12.66 -1.21
CA VAL A 59 9.71 -11.68 -0.84
C VAL A 59 9.42 -11.73 0.66
N THR A 60 8.99 -10.60 1.19
CA THR A 60 8.60 -10.48 2.60
C THR A 60 7.08 -10.53 2.78
N THR A 61 6.30 -10.23 1.74
CA THR A 61 4.83 -10.10 1.85
C THR A 61 4.10 -11.44 1.67
N GLY A 62 4.72 -12.41 1.02
CA GLY A 62 4.12 -13.73 0.76
C GLY A 62 4.44 -14.78 1.83
N SER A 63 5.53 -14.59 2.59
CA SER A 63 6.05 -15.56 3.55
C SER A 63 7.00 -14.88 4.54
N GLN A 64 7.05 -15.39 5.76
CA GLN A 64 8.05 -15.01 6.78
C GLN A 64 9.34 -15.81 6.67
N LEU A 65 9.33 -16.88 5.86
CA LEU A 65 10.51 -17.70 5.55
C LEU A 65 11.40 -17.09 4.46
N GLY A 66 11.04 -15.93 3.88
CA GLY A 66 11.75 -15.35 2.76
C GLY A 66 11.62 -16.20 1.47
N LEU A 67 10.49 -16.90 1.31
CA LEU A 67 10.21 -17.65 0.09
C LEU A 67 10.13 -16.71 -1.11
N THR A 68 10.52 -17.21 -2.27
CA THR A 68 10.28 -16.52 -3.54
C THR A 68 8.80 -16.57 -3.94
N PRO A 69 8.32 -15.72 -4.86
CA PRO A 69 6.98 -15.88 -5.43
C PRO A 69 6.75 -17.30 -5.96
N ARG A 70 7.77 -17.94 -6.57
CA ARG A 70 7.69 -19.33 -7.09
C ARG A 70 7.41 -20.36 -5.98
N GLU A 71 8.06 -20.22 -4.85
CA GLU A 71 7.95 -21.15 -3.71
C GLU A 71 6.71 -20.91 -2.82
N THR A 72 6.06 -19.76 -2.99
CA THR A 72 4.90 -19.37 -2.16
C THR A 72 3.62 -19.96 -2.75
N PRO A 73 2.77 -20.66 -1.98
CA PRO A 73 1.50 -21.21 -2.48
C PRO A 73 0.40 -20.13 -2.57
N ALA A 74 0.69 -18.99 -3.19
CA ALA A 74 -0.20 -17.86 -3.38
C ALA A 74 0.22 -17.03 -4.57
N THR A 75 -0.70 -16.20 -5.09
CA THR A 75 -0.34 -15.15 -6.04
C THR A 75 0.39 -14.03 -5.32
N VAL A 76 1.68 -13.90 -5.54
CA VAL A 76 2.51 -12.81 -5.07
C VAL A 76 3.06 -12.04 -6.27
N THR A 77 2.86 -10.73 -6.26
CA THR A 77 3.38 -9.82 -7.30
C THR A 77 4.44 -8.92 -6.69
N VAL A 78 5.57 -8.80 -7.36
CA VAL A 78 6.63 -7.84 -7.03
C VAL A 78 6.70 -6.80 -8.13
N VAL A 79 6.60 -5.53 -7.76
CA VAL A 79 6.88 -4.39 -8.63
C VAL A 79 8.19 -3.80 -8.15
N ASP A 80 9.28 -4.25 -8.75
CA ASP A 80 10.63 -3.84 -8.39
C ASP A 80 10.98 -2.43 -8.87
N ARG A 81 12.11 -1.91 -8.40
CA ARG A 81 12.59 -0.58 -8.75
C ARG A 81 12.74 -0.40 -10.26
N ALA A 82 13.27 -1.38 -10.95
CA ALA A 82 13.45 -1.34 -12.41
C ALA A 82 12.10 -1.21 -13.14
N THR A 83 11.07 -1.93 -12.70
CA THR A 83 9.70 -1.82 -13.24
C THR A 83 9.08 -0.45 -12.94
N ILE A 84 9.26 0.10 -11.72
CA ILE A 84 8.79 1.44 -11.34
C ILE A 84 9.38 2.50 -12.30
N GLU A 85 10.67 2.42 -12.54
CA GLU A 85 11.41 3.35 -13.40
C GLU A 85 11.06 3.21 -14.88
N ALA A 86 11.05 1.98 -15.39
CA ALA A 86 10.71 1.71 -16.79
C ALA A 86 9.31 2.23 -17.15
N ARG A 87 8.35 2.04 -16.26
CA ARG A 87 6.99 2.54 -16.41
C ARG A 87 6.86 4.04 -16.11
N GLY A 88 7.90 4.65 -15.52
CA GLY A 88 7.90 6.03 -15.07
C GLY A 88 6.85 6.33 -14.02
N ALA A 89 6.53 5.36 -13.18
CA ALA A 89 5.57 5.53 -12.11
C ALA A 89 6.11 6.52 -11.08
N THR A 90 5.43 7.65 -10.91
CA THR A 90 5.90 8.77 -10.08
C THR A 90 5.27 8.81 -8.70
N ASN A 91 4.16 8.13 -8.54
CA ASN A 91 3.40 8.10 -7.31
C ASN A 91 2.90 6.67 -7.02
N THR A 92 2.41 6.47 -5.81
CA THR A 92 1.94 5.17 -5.33
C THR A 92 0.86 4.57 -6.22
N GLN A 93 -0.09 5.36 -6.70
CA GLN A 93 -1.21 4.87 -7.53
C GLN A 93 -0.72 4.35 -8.88
N GLU A 94 0.26 5.01 -9.47
CA GLU A 94 0.89 4.56 -10.72
C GLU A 94 1.68 3.26 -10.53
N VAL A 95 2.41 3.13 -9.42
CA VAL A 95 3.11 1.87 -9.08
C VAL A 95 2.10 0.72 -8.95
N LEU A 96 0.99 0.94 -8.24
CA LEU A 96 -0.03 -0.08 -8.04
C LEU A 96 -0.72 -0.55 -9.34
N ARG A 97 -0.73 0.26 -10.39
CA ARG A 97 -1.25 -0.13 -11.71
C ARG A 97 -0.50 -1.31 -12.35
N ALA A 98 0.72 -1.59 -11.90
CA ALA A 98 1.50 -2.73 -12.38
C ALA A 98 0.98 -4.07 -11.85
N ILE A 99 0.26 -4.08 -10.72
CA ILE A 99 -0.24 -5.29 -10.08
C ILE A 99 -1.50 -5.79 -10.82
N PRO A 100 -1.59 -7.08 -11.18
CA PRO A 100 -2.77 -7.64 -11.83
C PRO A 100 -4.05 -7.35 -11.03
N GLY A 101 -5.10 -6.87 -11.71
CA GLY A 101 -6.42 -6.64 -11.10
C GLY A 101 -6.54 -5.49 -10.12
N VAL A 102 -5.44 -4.82 -9.78
CA VAL A 102 -5.48 -3.68 -8.86
C VAL A 102 -5.93 -2.41 -9.58
N THR A 103 -6.86 -1.68 -8.99
CA THR A 103 -7.17 -0.29 -9.31
C THR A 103 -6.88 0.59 -8.09
N ALA A 104 -6.44 1.82 -8.34
CA ALA A 104 -6.16 2.77 -7.29
C ALA A 104 -6.56 4.18 -7.72
N HIS A 105 -7.02 4.99 -6.77
CA HIS A 105 -7.34 6.39 -6.98
C HIS A 105 -6.65 7.28 -5.95
N ASP A 106 -6.41 8.50 -6.32
CA ASP A 106 -5.78 9.53 -5.52
C ASP A 106 -6.85 10.47 -4.95
N ALA A 107 -7.67 9.99 -4.02
CA ALA A 107 -8.51 10.89 -3.23
C ALA A 107 -7.65 11.58 -2.18
N PRO A 108 -7.87 12.86 -1.86
CA PRO A 108 -7.12 13.56 -0.84
C PRO A 108 -7.14 12.79 0.49
N GLY A 109 -5.96 12.44 0.98
CA GLY A 109 -5.79 11.73 2.23
C GLY A 109 -6.08 10.24 2.22
N ASN A 110 -6.27 9.62 1.06
CA ASN A 110 -6.49 8.17 0.98
C ASN A 110 -5.87 7.60 -0.29
N ILE A 111 -5.15 6.48 -0.16
CA ILE A 111 -4.82 5.63 -1.29
C ILE A 111 -5.97 4.64 -1.42
N GLY A 112 -6.95 4.99 -2.24
CA GLY A 112 -8.06 4.08 -2.53
C GLY A 112 -7.58 2.93 -3.39
N VAL A 113 -7.38 1.77 -2.78
CA VAL A 113 -6.96 0.54 -3.48
C VAL A 113 -8.14 -0.40 -3.56
N GLN A 114 -8.29 -1.04 -4.73
CA GLN A 114 -9.24 -2.13 -4.93
C GLN A 114 -8.49 -3.33 -5.52
N TYR A 115 -8.75 -4.49 -4.98
CA TYR A 115 -8.12 -5.74 -5.40
C TYR A 115 -9.09 -6.91 -5.25
N ARG A 116 -9.21 -7.74 -6.28
CA ARG A 116 -10.07 -8.94 -6.30
C ARG A 116 -11.52 -8.68 -5.88
N GLY A 117 -12.05 -7.47 -6.15
CA GLY A 117 -13.42 -7.10 -5.80
C GLY A 117 -13.62 -6.58 -4.39
N PHE A 118 -12.55 -6.36 -3.64
CA PHE A 118 -12.55 -5.78 -2.31
C PHE A 118 -11.88 -4.41 -2.31
N SER A 119 -12.24 -3.55 -1.35
CA SER A 119 -11.72 -2.18 -1.25
C SER A 119 -11.66 -1.71 0.21
N GLY A 120 -11.03 -0.57 0.45
CA GLY A 120 -10.96 0.09 1.75
C GLY A 120 -10.31 -0.80 2.81
N ALA A 121 -10.95 -0.94 3.97
CA ALA A 121 -10.44 -1.68 5.11
C ALA A 121 -10.29 -3.20 4.88
N SER A 122 -10.83 -3.75 3.77
CA SER A 122 -10.61 -5.15 3.39
C SER A 122 -9.24 -5.44 2.83
N LEU A 123 -8.48 -4.39 2.51
CA LEU A 123 -7.12 -4.48 2.00
C LEU A 123 -6.16 -3.92 3.04
N THR A 124 -5.17 -4.71 3.41
CA THR A 124 -4.11 -4.24 4.30
C THR A 124 -3.03 -3.55 3.49
N GLN A 125 -2.64 -2.36 3.93
CA GLN A 125 -1.50 -1.64 3.39
C GLN A 125 -0.40 -1.59 4.45
N LEU A 126 0.73 -2.22 4.14
CA LEU A 126 1.89 -2.30 5.01
C LEU A 126 2.96 -1.31 4.55
N PHE A 127 3.72 -0.81 5.50
CA PHE A 127 4.92 -0.03 5.25
C PHE A 127 6.11 -0.77 5.87
N ASN A 128 7.00 -1.29 5.00
CA ASN A 128 8.14 -2.10 5.42
C ASN A 128 7.75 -3.32 6.30
N GLY A 129 6.64 -3.99 5.95
CA GLY A 129 6.12 -5.12 6.70
C GLY A 129 5.36 -4.77 7.98
N ILE A 130 5.15 -3.48 8.28
CA ILE A 130 4.49 -3.02 9.50
C ILE A 130 3.05 -2.58 9.17
N ASN A 131 2.09 -3.16 9.87
CA ASN A 131 0.69 -2.76 9.81
C ASN A 131 0.45 -1.56 10.74
N VAL A 132 0.56 -0.35 10.20
CA VAL A 132 0.28 0.89 10.95
C VAL A 132 -1.19 1.06 11.28
N GLN A 133 -2.03 0.05 11.01
CA GLN A 133 -3.47 0.15 11.05
C GLN A 133 -3.89 1.38 10.26
N TYR A 134 -3.65 1.29 8.96
CA TYR A 134 -3.75 2.35 7.99
C TYR A 134 -4.86 3.32 8.32
N THR A 135 -4.48 4.54 8.53
CA THR A 135 -5.38 5.66 8.54
C THR A 135 -5.10 6.49 7.30
N ILE A 136 -6.00 7.37 7.02
CA ILE A 136 -5.91 8.37 5.99
C ILE A 136 -4.59 9.20 6.06
N ALA A 137 -3.88 9.19 7.20
CA ALA A 137 -2.65 9.94 7.46
C ALA A 137 -1.34 9.24 7.02
N ALA A 138 -1.37 8.00 6.56
CA ALA A 138 -0.16 7.23 6.26
C ALA A 138 0.13 7.13 4.75
N ARG A 139 -0.32 8.08 3.96
CA ARG A 139 -0.18 8.04 2.51
C ARG A 139 1.25 8.32 2.05
N PRO A 140 1.90 7.41 1.32
CA PRO A 140 3.13 7.72 0.61
C PRO A 140 2.85 8.65 -0.57
N VAL A 141 3.74 9.59 -0.84
CA VAL A 141 3.50 10.65 -1.83
C VAL A 141 4.19 10.37 -3.15
N ASP A 142 5.43 9.95 -3.12
CA ASP A 142 6.28 9.76 -4.29
C ASP A 142 6.94 8.39 -4.28
N SER A 143 7.24 7.88 -5.48
CA SER A 143 7.84 6.55 -5.66
C SER A 143 9.36 6.54 -5.49
N TRP A 144 10.03 7.70 -5.37
CA TRP A 144 11.49 7.77 -5.30
C TRP A 144 12.10 6.93 -4.20
N ILE A 145 11.51 6.98 -2.99
CA ILE A 145 12.02 6.24 -1.84
C ILE A 145 11.70 4.74 -1.86
N TYR A 146 10.89 4.25 -2.81
CA TYR A 146 10.58 2.82 -2.89
C TYR A 146 11.74 2.04 -3.48
N ASP A 147 12.11 0.95 -2.82
CA ASP A 147 12.87 -0.15 -3.38
C ASP A 147 11.97 -0.99 -4.28
N ARG A 148 10.84 -1.41 -3.74
CA ARG A 148 9.82 -2.19 -4.44
C ARG A 148 8.46 -2.10 -3.74
N VAL A 149 7.43 -2.57 -4.43
CA VAL A 149 6.11 -2.82 -3.85
C VAL A 149 5.75 -4.28 -4.06
N GLU A 150 5.36 -4.94 -2.98
CA GLU A 150 4.92 -6.33 -3.02
C GLU A 150 3.41 -6.41 -2.74
N ALA A 151 2.72 -7.36 -3.38
CA ALA A 151 1.32 -7.61 -3.13
C ALA A 151 1.02 -9.10 -3.08
N ILE A 152 0.19 -9.50 -2.12
CA ILE A 152 -0.41 -10.84 -2.06
C ILE A 152 -1.91 -10.73 -2.21
N GLY A 153 -2.51 -11.54 -3.09
CA GLY A 153 -3.95 -11.55 -3.32
C GLY A 153 -4.70 -12.39 -2.30
N GLY A 154 -5.81 -11.83 -1.76
CA GLY A 154 -6.73 -12.53 -0.88
C GLY A 154 -6.30 -12.63 0.58
N ALA A 155 -6.83 -13.63 1.29
CA ALA A 155 -6.68 -13.78 2.74
C ALA A 155 -5.21 -13.91 3.16
N SER A 156 -4.70 -12.94 3.96
CA SER A 156 -3.29 -12.82 4.33
C SER A 156 -3.03 -12.34 5.77
N SER A 157 -4.05 -12.31 6.63
CA SER A 157 -3.91 -11.85 8.04
C SER A 157 -2.90 -12.67 8.85
N PHE A 158 -2.67 -13.93 8.49
CA PHE A 158 -1.71 -14.82 9.17
C PHE A 158 -0.25 -14.35 9.06
N LEU A 159 0.06 -13.44 8.15
CA LEU A 159 1.41 -12.88 7.98
C LEU A 159 1.67 -11.67 8.87
N TYR A 160 0.77 -10.68 8.80
CA TYR A 160 1.00 -9.35 9.38
C TYR A 160 -0.13 -8.84 10.28
N GLY A 161 -1.03 -9.74 10.66
CA GLY A 161 -2.10 -9.42 11.58
C GLY A 161 -3.42 -9.06 10.93
N ALA A 162 -4.35 -8.68 11.78
CA ALA A 162 -5.74 -8.43 11.40
C ALA A 162 -5.88 -7.46 10.24
N GLY A 163 -6.69 -7.85 9.26
CA GLY A 163 -6.86 -7.19 7.96
C GLY A 163 -6.68 -8.15 6.79
N GLY A 164 -6.67 -7.64 5.56
CA GLY A 164 -6.21 -8.37 4.39
C GLY A 164 -7.09 -9.51 3.91
N VAL A 165 -8.41 -9.41 4.01
CA VAL A 165 -9.30 -10.41 3.39
C VAL A 165 -9.23 -10.35 1.87
N GLY A 166 -9.18 -9.17 1.30
CA GLY A 166 -9.06 -8.95 -0.16
C GLY A 166 -7.63 -9.00 -0.68
N GLY A 167 -6.66 -8.83 0.20
CA GLY A 167 -5.23 -8.83 -0.11
C GLY A 167 -4.42 -7.86 0.75
N THR A 168 -3.11 -7.95 0.60
CA THR A 168 -2.16 -7.07 1.27
C THR A 168 -1.21 -6.46 0.24
N VAL A 169 -0.94 -5.17 0.38
CA VAL A 169 0.09 -4.43 -0.36
C VAL A 169 1.14 -3.94 0.62
N ASN A 170 2.40 -4.16 0.33
CA ASN A 170 3.53 -3.75 1.17
C ASN A 170 4.45 -2.80 0.38
N TYR A 171 4.59 -1.59 0.89
CA TYR A 171 5.49 -0.57 0.35
C TYR A 171 6.83 -0.69 1.06
N ILE A 172 7.87 -1.07 0.34
CA ILE A 172 9.20 -1.31 0.88
C ILE A 172 10.11 -0.19 0.42
N THR A 173 10.72 0.51 1.37
CA THR A 173 11.60 1.65 1.11
C THR A 173 13.04 1.22 1.00
N LYS A 174 13.83 2.02 0.28
CA LYS A 174 15.27 1.84 0.12
C LYS A 174 15.97 1.91 1.48
N LEU A 175 16.93 1.02 1.69
CA LEU A 175 17.84 1.00 2.85
C LEU A 175 19.29 1.02 2.38
N ALA A 176 20.22 1.30 3.30
CA ALA A 176 21.66 1.20 3.05
C ALA A 176 22.04 -0.23 2.63
N THR A 177 22.89 -0.33 1.62
CA THR A 177 23.40 -1.57 1.04
C THR A 177 24.92 -1.60 1.10
N ARG A 178 25.51 -2.79 0.89
CA ARG A 178 26.98 -2.95 0.87
C ARG A 178 27.65 -2.50 -0.45
N HIS A 179 26.87 -1.89 -1.34
CA HIS A 179 27.34 -1.43 -2.66
C HIS A 179 27.16 0.09 -2.77
N ASP A 180 28.15 0.76 -3.36
CA ASP A 180 28.06 2.18 -3.64
C ASP A 180 27.01 2.48 -4.71
N ILE A 181 26.18 3.48 -4.47
CA ILE A 181 25.15 3.97 -5.39
C ILE A 181 25.22 5.49 -5.40
N SER A 182 25.13 6.07 -6.59
CA SER A 182 24.90 7.50 -6.78
C SER A 182 23.88 7.67 -7.90
N GLU A 183 22.78 8.27 -7.59
CA GLU A 183 21.74 8.56 -8.58
C GLU A 183 21.14 9.94 -8.33
N ALA A 184 20.83 10.65 -9.42
CA ALA A 184 20.08 11.89 -9.38
C ALA A 184 19.03 11.90 -10.50
N GLN A 185 17.93 12.60 -10.26
CA GLN A 185 16.86 12.76 -11.21
C GLN A 185 16.32 14.18 -11.19
N LEU A 186 16.14 14.76 -12.38
CA LEU A 186 15.39 15.99 -12.57
C LEU A 186 14.21 15.69 -13.49
N ARG A 187 13.01 16.16 -13.11
CA ARG A 187 11.80 16.01 -13.92
C ARG A 187 11.08 17.33 -14.05
N LEU A 188 10.71 17.67 -15.28
CA LEU A 188 9.86 18.81 -15.63
C LEU A 188 8.65 18.30 -16.41
N GLY A 189 7.47 18.85 -16.17
CA GLY A 189 6.27 18.35 -16.86
C GLY A 189 5.11 19.32 -16.89
N SER A 190 3.99 18.80 -17.39
CA SER A 190 2.70 19.48 -17.41
C SER A 190 2.35 19.99 -16.01
N ASP A 191 1.44 20.98 -15.96
CA ASP A 191 0.97 21.57 -14.71
C ASP A 191 2.11 22.15 -13.85
N ARG A 192 3.11 22.74 -14.50
CA ARG A 192 4.31 23.33 -13.89
C ARG A 192 5.06 22.37 -12.98
N LEU A 193 4.97 21.07 -13.24
CA LEU A 193 5.68 20.05 -12.46
C LEU A 193 7.20 20.29 -12.50
N LYS A 194 7.80 20.34 -11.33
CA LYS A 194 9.24 20.37 -11.09
C LYS A 194 9.57 19.37 -9.98
N GLU A 195 10.47 18.47 -10.26
CA GLU A 195 10.91 17.46 -9.29
C GLU A 195 12.41 17.28 -9.38
N ALA A 196 13.06 17.22 -8.22
CA ALA A 196 14.47 16.91 -8.08
C ALA A 196 14.64 15.81 -7.03
N SER A 197 15.43 14.79 -7.35
CA SER A 197 15.71 13.67 -6.48
C SER A 197 17.18 13.33 -6.49
N VAL A 198 17.72 12.89 -5.35
CA VAL A 198 19.09 12.38 -5.22
C VAL A 198 19.10 11.19 -4.28
N GLY A 199 19.90 10.18 -4.62
CA GLY A 199 20.14 8.99 -3.81
C GLY A 199 21.63 8.70 -3.76
N LEU A 200 22.16 8.54 -2.56
CA LEU A 200 23.57 8.22 -2.30
C LEU A 200 23.64 7.04 -1.35
N ASN A 201 24.49 6.07 -1.66
CA ASN A 201 24.88 5.00 -0.74
C ASN A 201 26.38 4.85 -0.79
N ARG A 202 27.05 4.96 0.35
CA ARG A 202 28.51 4.91 0.46
C ARG A 202 28.96 4.13 1.67
N ARG A 203 30.05 3.39 1.51
CA ARG A 203 30.83 2.92 2.64
C ARG A 203 31.45 4.13 3.33
N ILE A 204 31.37 4.20 4.65
CA ILE A 204 31.96 5.24 5.48
C ILE A 204 33.05 4.64 6.34
N ALA A 205 34.14 5.42 6.60
CA ALA A 205 35.23 4.97 7.46
C ALA A 205 34.75 4.76 8.90
N GLY A 206 35.17 3.65 9.52
CA GLY A 206 34.63 3.17 10.79
C GLY A 206 35.28 3.74 12.05
N ASP A 207 36.26 4.65 11.99
CA ASP A 207 37.10 5.05 13.14
C ASP A 207 36.33 5.61 14.36
N GLY A 208 35.04 5.92 14.23
CA GLY A 208 34.17 6.38 15.32
C GLY A 208 32.94 5.53 15.58
N LEU A 209 32.65 4.50 14.76
CA LEU A 209 31.45 3.70 14.80
C LEU A 209 31.64 2.27 15.35
N GLY A 210 32.87 1.95 15.81
CA GLY A 210 33.25 0.61 16.26
C GLY A 210 33.84 -0.26 15.16
N SER A 211 34.15 -1.52 15.48
CA SER A 211 34.69 -2.48 14.52
C SER A 211 33.60 -2.93 13.56
N GLY A 212 33.84 -2.92 12.25
CA GLY A 212 32.92 -3.39 11.22
C GLY A 212 32.91 -2.51 9.98
N ASP A 213 32.09 -2.91 9.02
CA ASP A 213 31.84 -2.15 7.81
C ASP A 213 30.54 -1.36 7.94
N HIS A 214 30.60 -0.07 7.68
CA HIS A 214 29.47 0.83 7.81
C HIS A 214 29.11 1.44 6.46
N TYR A 215 27.80 1.50 6.17
CA TYR A 215 27.27 2.04 4.92
C TYR A 215 26.15 3.03 5.24
N LEU A 216 26.27 4.23 4.71
CA LEU A 216 25.27 5.30 4.86
C LEU A 216 24.52 5.48 3.55
N ARG A 217 23.20 5.43 3.62
CA ARG A 217 22.30 5.81 2.53
C ARG A 217 21.55 7.09 2.85
N ILE A 218 21.41 7.94 1.85
CA ILE A 218 20.58 9.17 1.90
C ILE A 218 19.80 9.26 0.60
N ASP A 219 18.49 9.39 0.71
CA ASP A 219 17.57 9.67 -0.40
C ASP A 219 16.80 10.96 -0.10
N LEU A 220 16.75 11.87 -1.06
CA LEU A 220 16.00 13.13 -0.99
C LEU A 220 15.17 13.27 -2.26
N ASN A 221 13.90 13.67 -2.10
CA ASN A 221 13.03 14.03 -3.19
C ASN A 221 12.28 15.32 -2.84
N ARG A 222 12.21 16.22 -3.80
CA ARG A 222 11.42 17.45 -3.72
C ARG A 222 10.59 17.60 -4.99
N ARG A 223 9.27 17.70 -4.83
CA ARG A 223 8.30 17.84 -5.91
C ARG A 223 7.41 19.03 -5.67
N GLN A 224 7.20 19.83 -6.72
CA GLN A 224 6.27 20.95 -6.75
C GLN A 224 5.54 20.97 -8.08
N GLY A 225 4.30 21.40 -8.09
CA GLY A 225 3.51 21.56 -9.30
C GLY A 225 2.10 22.00 -8.99
N ASP A 226 1.38 22.36 -10.03
CA ASP A 226 -0.07 22.53 -9.92
C ASP A 226 -0.73 21.16 -10.02
N GLY A 227 -1.99 21.07 -9.62
CA GLY A 227 -2.86 19.98 -10.05
C GLY A 227 -3.48 20.32 -11.40
N TRP A 228 -4.03 19.33 -12.07
CA TRP A 228 -4.76 19.51 -13.33
C TRP A 228 -6.13 20.20 -13.18
N THR A 229 -6.57 20.46 -11.94
CA THR A 229 -7.81 21.17 -11.63
C THR A 229 -7.54 22.60 -11.18
N ASP A 230 -8.50 23.49 -11.43
CA ASP A 230 -8.40 24.93 -11.21
C ASP A 230 -7.99 25.25 -9.75
N GLY A 231 -6.86 25.95 -9.59
CA GLY A 231 -6.35 26.42 -8.30
C GLY A 231 -5.74 25.36 -7.39
N THR A 232 -5.65 24.12 -7.82
CA THR A 232 -4.93 23.08 -7.05
C THR A 232 -3.42 23.28 -7.20
N ARG A 233 -2.70 23.21 -6.08
CA ARG A 233 -1.23 23.25 -6.04
C ARG A 233 -0.71 22.23 -5.06
N ARG A 234 0.36 21.53 -5.44
CA ARG A 234 0.98 20.47 -4.62
C ARG A 234 2.45 20.76 -4.36
N ASP A 235 2.86 20.54 -3.11
CA ASP A 235 4.23 20.64 -2.64
C ASP A 235 4.53 19.42 -1.76
N ALA A 236 5.60 18.68 -2.08
CA ALA A 236 5.98 17.48 -1.35
C ALA A 236 7.50 17.38 -1.17
N THR A 237 7.93 16.90 -0.02
CA THR A 237 9.31 16.57 0.30
C THR A 237 9.38 15.22 0.95
N GLN A 238 10.32 14.40 0.51
CA GLN A 238 10.67 13.13 1.15
C GLN A 238 12.16 13.12 1.46
N PHE A 239 12.50 12.65 2.63
CA PHE A 239 13.86 12.39 3.06
C PHE A 239 13.90 11.01 3.69
N ALA A 240 14.84 10.17 3.27
CA ALA A 240 15.11 8.88 3.89
C ALA A 240 16.60 8.73 4.11
N THR A 241 17.00 8.20 5.25
CA THR A 241 18.40 7.87 5.54
C THR A 241 18.47 6.58 6.32
N SER A 242 19.54 5.83 6.12
CA SER A 242 19.81 4.63 6.90
C SER A 242 21.32 4.37 7.03
N LEU A 243 21.70 3.86 8.18
CA LEU A 243 23.06 3.43 8.50
C LEU A 243 23.03 1.91 8.70
N LEU A 244 23.65 1.18 7.79
CA LEU A 244 23.91 -0.26 7.93
C LEU A 244 25.29 -0.44 8.56
N SER A 245 25.34 -1.13 9.67
CA SER A 245 26.59 -1.55 10.34
C SER A 245 26.69 -3.07 10.28
N ASP A 246 27.75 -3.57 9.63
CA ASP A 246 28.06 -5.00 9.55
C ASP A 246 29.23 -5.28 10.50
N PHE A 247 28.91 -5.93 11.63
CA PHE A 247 29.89 -6.19 12.69
C PHE A 247 30.69 -7.50 12.47
N GLY A 248 30.44 -8.20 11.35
CA GLY A 248 30.98 -9.53 11.12
C GLY A 248 30.28 -10.59 11.97
N GLY A 249 30.74 -11.86 11.87
CA GLY A 249 30.13 -12.96 12.63
C GLY A 249 28.64 -13.20 12.36
N GLY A 250 28.12 -12.68 11.24
CA GLY A 250 26.72 -12.78 10.87
C GLY A 250 25.80 -11.77 11.55
N LEU A 251 26.33 -10.81 12.29
CA LEU A 251 25.57 -9.74 12.96
C LEU A 251 25.62 -8.45 12.15
N SER A 252 24.46 -7.92 11.81
CA SER A 252 24.32 -6.58 11.23
C SER A 252 23.17 -5.82 11.88
N HIS A 253 23.28 -4.49 11.86
CA HIS A 253 22.25 -3.58 12.36
C HIS A 253 22.02 -2.45 11.37
N THR A 254 20.75 -2.11 11.13
CA THR A 254 20.37 -0.97 10.31
C THR A 254 19.51 -0.01 11.12
N LEU A 255 19.97 1.21 11.31
CA LEU A 255 19.15 2.30 11.82
C LEU A 255 18.64 3.11 10.64
N ALA A 256 17.31 3.25 10.52
CA ALA A 256 16.67 3.95 9.40
C ALA A 256 15.71 5.03 9.89
N TYR A 257 15.73 6.17 9.22
CA TYR A 257 14.81 7.28 9.46
C TYR A 257 14.21 7.75 8.14
N GLU A 258 12.89 8.00 8.14
CA GLU A 258 12.14 8.53 7.00
C GLU A 258 11.29 9.71 7.45
N TYR A 259 11.25 10.74 6.61
CA TYR A 259 10.43 11.93 6.76
C TYR A 259 9.70 12.23 5.46
N GLN A 260 8.40 12.44 5.55
CA GLN A 260 7.56 12.83 4.42
C GLN A 260 6.68 14.01 4.82
N LYS A 261 6.63 15.02 3.96
CA LYS A 261 5.73 16.17 4.11
C LYS A 261 5.06 16.43 2.77
N GLU A 262 3.75 16.61 2.80
CA GLU A 262 2.96 17.02 1.64
C GLU A 262 2.02 18.15 2.04
N TYR A 263 1.83 19.07 1.12
CA TYR A 263 0.86 20.14 1.23
C TYR A 263 0.15 20.32 -0.11
N VAL A 264 -1.18 20.34 -0.10
CA VAL A 264 -2.01 20.55 -1.28
C VAL A 264 -2.97 21.70 -1.00
N ASP A 265 -2.85 22.78 -1.78
CA ASP A 265 -3.84 23.85 -1.83
C ASP A 265 -5.03 23.40 -2.66
N ARG A 266 -6.24 23.72 -2.21
CA ARG A 266 -7.51 23.38 -2.87
C ARG A 266 -7.51 21.97 -3.46
N PRO A 267 -7.37 20.93 -2.63
CA PRO A 267 -7.36 19.55 -3.13
C PRO A 267 -8.64 19.23 -3.90
N TYR A 268 -8.51 18.49 -4.97
CA TYR A 268 -9.63 18.05 -5.80
C TYR A 268 -10.43 16.94 -5.10
N TRP A 269 -11.73 17.18 -4.87
CA TRP A 269 -12.65 16.23 -4.22
C TRP A 269 -13.63 15.55 -5.16
N GLY A 270 -13.53 15.79 -6.45
CA GLY A 270 -14.35 15.17 -7.47
C GLY A 270 -15.07 16.16 -8.36
N THR A 271 -15.64 15.66 -9.44
CA THR A 271 -16.46 16.38 -10.41
C THR A 271 -17.90 15.92 -10.31
N PRO A 272 -18.89 16.81 -10.22
CA PRO A 272 -20.29 16.43 -10.09
C PRO A 272 -20.76 15.66 -11.33
N LEU A 273 -21.57 14.62 -11.11
CA LEU A 273 -22.22 13.83 -12.16
C LEU A 273 -23.50 14.52 -12.63
N MET A 274 -23.76 14.47 -13.94
CA MET A 274 -24.99 14.99 -14.51
C MET A 274 -26.20 14.15 -14.06
N GLN A 275 -27.30 14.84 -13.82
CA GLN A 275 -28.61 14.22 -13.59
C GLN A 275 -29.23 13.68 -14.92
N PRO A 276 -30.04 12.62 -14.84
CA PRO A 276 -30.35 11.81 -13.66
C PRO A 276 -29.19 10.87 -13.27
N LEU A 277 -29.01 10.61 -11.97
CA LEU A 277 -27.99 9.70 -11.44
C LEU A 277 -28.41 8.23 -11.64
N MET A 278 -28.69 7.85 -12.87
CA MET A 278 -29.01 6.49 -13.29
C MET A 278 -28.57 6.22 -14.74
N GLY A 279 -28.43 4.95 -15.08
CA GLY A 279 -27.94 4.55 -16.39
C GLY A 279 -26.44 4.80 -16.54
N THR A 280 -26.02 5.41 -17.64
CA THR A 280 -24.60 5.74 -17.88
C THR A 280 -24.25 7.05 -17.19
N ALA A 281 -23.36 6.97 -16.20
CA ALA A 281 -22.81 8.13 -15.53
C ALA A 281 -22.02 9.02 -16.51
N ARG A 282 -22.22 10.33 -16.44
CA ARG A 282 -21.59 11.33 -17.28
C ARG A 282 -21.24 12.57 -16.46
N ILE A 283 -20.17 13.26 -16.88
CA ILE A 283 -19.88 14.62 -16.43
C ILE A 283 -20.21 15.61 -17.55
N ASP A 284 -20.42 16.85 -17.18
CA ASP A 284 -20.41 17.94 -18.14
C ASP A 284 -18.94 18.25 -18.51
N PRO A 285 -18.53 18.22 -19.80
CA PRO A 285 -17.15 18.48 -20.21
C PRO A 285 -16.61 19.83 -19.71
N GLY A 286 -17.44 20.85 -19.60
CA GLY A 286 -17.05 22.19 -19.11
C GLY A 286 -16.72 22.22 -17.62
N THR A 287 -17.07 21.16 -16.85
CA THR A 287 -16.75 21.03 -15.43
C THR A 287 -15.54 20.16 -15.15
N ARG A 288 -14.91 19.58 -16.17
CA ARG A 288 -13.81 18.60 -16.03
C ARG A 288 -12.68 19.11 -15.14
N THR A 289 -12.24 20.35 -15.35
CA THR A 289 -11.13 20.95 -14.59
C THR A 289 -11.59 21.80 -13.41
N LYS A 290 -12.90 21.97 -13.22
CA LYS A 290 -13.44 22.84 -12.15
C LYS A 290 -13.19 22.25 -10.78
N ASN A 291 -12.77 23.10 -9.85
CA ASN A 291 -12.57 22.74 -8.45
C ASN A 291 -13.57 23.51 -7.57
N TYR A 292 -14.55 22.78 -7.06
CA TYR A 292 -15.63 23.34 -6.23
C TYR A 292 -15.30 23.42 -4.74
N ASN A 293 -14.06 23.13 -4.32
CA ASN A 293 -13.63 23.23 -2.94
C ASN A 293 -13.64 24.69 -2.45
N SER A 294 -13.57 24.93 -1.14
CA SER A 294 -13.38 26.28 -0.58
C SER A 294 -12.10 26.93 -1.13
N ALA A 295 -12.08 28.25 -1.19
CA ALA A 295 -10.98 29.01 -1.78
C ALA A 295 -9.62 28.73 -1.14
N ASP A 296 -9.62 28.43 0.17
CA ASP A 296 -8.46 28.10 1.00
C ASP A 296 -8.53 26.67 1.55
N GLY A 297 -9.20 25.75 0.85
CA GLY A 297 -9.19 24.32 1.18
C GLY A 297 -7.76 23.78 1.21
N ILE A 298 -7.47 22.89 2.14
CA ILE A 298 -6.12 22.28 2.24
C ILE A 298 -6.21 20.78 2.52
N TYR A 299 -5.15 20.10 2.10
CA TYR A 299 -4.71 18.83 2.62
C TYR A 299 -3.22 18.93 2.96
N ALA A 300 -2.86 18.58 4.18
CA ALA A 300 -1.48 18.58 4.63
C ALA A 300 -1.19 17.32 5.43
N GLN A 301 -0.01 16.74 5.23
CA GLN A 301 0.47 15.62 6.04
C GLN A 301 1.95 15.73 6.34
N ARG A 302 2.33 15.18 7.51
CA ARG A 302 3.70 14.93 7.92
C ARG A 302 3.75 13.52 8.49
N VAL A 303 4.68 12.70 7.98
CA VAL A 303 4.92 11.33 8.46
C VAL A 303 6.38 11.17 8.79
N GLN A 304 6.68 10.53 9.90
CA GLN A 304 8.03 10.21 10.35
C GLN A 304 8.11 8.76 10.78
N TRP A 305 9.20 8.10 10.41
CA TRP A 305 9.53 6.75 10.82
C TRP A 305 10.92 6.70 11.40
N LEU A 306 11.09 6.03 12.52
CA LEU A 306 12.36 5.54 13.02
C LEU A 306 12.27 4.03 13.10
N ARG A 307 13.23 3.31 12.51
CA ARG A 307 13.31 1.85 12.57
C ARG A 307 14.72 1.42 12.96
N SER A 308 14.80 0.43 13.83
CA SER A 308 16.03 -0.24 14.24
C SER A 308 15.86 -1.71 13.86
N LEU A 309 16.69 -2.19 12.95
CA LEU A 309 16.62 -3.54 12.40
C LEU A 309 17.93 -4.26 12.72
N THR A 310 17.86 -5.34 13.47
CA THR A 310 19.00 -6.20 13.78
C THR A 310 18.78 -7.54 13.11
N ASP A 311 19.75 -7.97 12.32
CA ASP A 311 19.82 -9.30 11.71
C ASP A 311 21.04 -10.05 12.28
N TRP A 312 20.80 -11.24 12.82
CA TRP A 312 21.87 -12.06 13.40
C TRP A 312 21.76 -13.52 12.93
N ARG A 313 22.73 -13.93 12.11
CA ARG A 313 22.93 -15.33 11.78
C ARG A 313 23.66 -16.01 12.93
N VAL A 314 22.91 -16.63 13.85
CA VAL A 314 23.45 -17.30 15.03
C VAL A 314 24.24 -18.56 14.63
N SER A 315 23.75 -19.27 13.61
CA SER A 315 24.37 -20.45 13.01
C SER A 315 23.91 -20.60 11.57
N ASP A 316 24.41 -21.62 10.86
CA ASP A 316 23.94 -21.92 9.49
C ASP A 316 22.46 -22.30 9.47
N ALA A 317 21.92 -22.82 10.59
CA ALA A 317 20.53 -23.23 10.71
C ALA A 317 19.59 -22.19 11.33
N LEU A 318 20.12 -21.23 12.09
CA LEU A 318 19.31 -20.27 12.88
C LEU A 318 19.71 -18.82 12.58
N GLN A 319 18.74 -18.05 12.09
CA GLN A 319 18.83 -16.59 11.98
C GLN A 319 17.77 -15.95 12.87
N LEU A 320 18.14 -14.92 13.59
CA LEU A 320 17.23 -14.07 14.39
C LEU A 320 17.17 -12.69 13.78
N ARG A 321 16.00 -12.08 13.88
CA ARG A 321 15.74 -10.70 13.47
C ARG A 321 14.96 -9.97 14.56
N ASN A 322 15.33 -8.71 14.79
CA ASN A 322 14.53 -7.79 15.58
C ASN A 322 14.21 -6.54 14.76
N THR A 323 12.99 -6.06 14.86
CA THR A 323 12.53 -4.82 14.24
C THR A 323 11.78 -3.98 15.26
N PHE A 324 12.48 -3.01 15.85
CA PHE A 324 11.85 -1.97 16.66
C PHE A 324 11.50 -0.77 15.77
N TYR A 325 10.34 -0.13 16.02
CA TYR A 325 9.92 1.01 15.23
C TYR A 325 9.10 2.04 16.01
N VAL A 326 9.22 3.29 15.58
CA VAL A 326 8.38 4.42 16.00
C VAL A 326 7.84 5.08 14.74
N TYR A 327 6.53 5.22 14.68
CA TYR A 327 5.80 5.89 13.62
C TYR A 327 5.03 7.08 14.20
N ASP A 328 5.12 8.24 13.54
CA ASP A 328 4.41 9.46 13.91
C ASP A 328 3.82 10.08 12.65
N ALA A 329 2.52 10.34 12.64
CA ALA A 329 1.83 10.92 11.51
C ALA A 329 0.82 11.97 11.96
N LEU A 330 0.93 13.15 11.36
CA LEU A 330 -0.02 14.25 11.50
C LEU A 330 -0.63 14.57 10.16
N ARG A 331 -1.96 14.63 10.11
CA ARG A 331 -2.70 15.03 8.91
C ARG A 331 -3.76 16.09 9.25
N ASP A 332 -3.73 17.17 8.51
CA ASP A 332 -4.70 18.26 8.58
C ASP A 332 -5.40 18.42 7.24
N TYR A 333 -6.69 18.61 7.26
CA TYR A 333 -7.42 19.06 6.10
C TYR A 333 -8.68 19.86 6.46
N ARG A 334 -9.08 20.72 5.54
CA ARG A 334 -10.33 21.47 5.57
C ARG A 334 -10.85 21.60 4.15
N ASN A 335 -12.07 21.16 3.95
CA ASN A 335 -12.64 20.98 2.61
C ASN A 335 -14.16 21.11 2.62
N VAL A 336 -14.71 21.47 1.47
CA VAL A 336 -16.09 21.15 1.09
C VAL A 336 -16.03 19.89 0.23
N GLU A 337 -16.68 18.82 0.63
CA GLU A 337 -16.39 17.46 0.13
C GLU A 337 -17.46 16.87 -0.78
N SER A 338 -18.59 17.53 -0.97
CA SER A 338 -19.69 16.99 -1.78
C SER A 338 -20.22 18.02 -2.76
N TYR A 339 -20.35 17.60 -4.01
CA TYR A 339 -20.86 18.41 -5.11
C TYR A 339 -21.92 17.65 -5.88
N ALA A 340 -23.03 18.31 -6.17
CA ALA A 340 -24.12 17.71 -6.91
C ALA A 340 -24.76 18.73 -7.87
N PHE A 341 -25.00 18.33 -9.10
CA PHE A 341 -25.87 19.12 -9.97
C PHE A 341 -27.30 19.17 -9.44
N ASN A 342 -27.96 20.31 -9.62
CA ASN A 342 -29.40 20.39 -9.49
C ASN A 342 -30.09 19.53 -10.57
N ARG A 343 -31.40 19.33 -10.44
CA ARG A 343 -32.18 18.45 -11.33
C ARG A 343 -32.02 18.79 -12.82
N ASN A 344 -31.84 20.05 -13.15
CA ASN A 344 -31.75 20.56 -14.52
C ASN A 344 -30.31 20.71 -15.02
N ASN A 345 -29.30 20.32 -14.24
CA ASN A 345 -27.86 20.48 -14.54
C ASN A 345 -27.43 21.93 -14.82
N THR A 346 -28.07 22.92 -14.20
CA THR A 346 -27.81 24.36 -14.39
C THR A 346 -27.01 24.98 -13.25
N ALA A 347 -26.91 24.31 -12.13
CA ALA A 347 -26.19 24.77 -10.94
C ALA A 347 -25.60 23.59 -10.17
N VAL A 348 -24.50 23.84 -9.46
CA VAL A 348 -23.83 22.86 -8.58
C VAL A 348 -24.04 23.28 -7.12
N THR A 349 -24.67 22.41 -6.36
CA THR A 349 -24.79 22.52 -4.90
C THR A 349 -23.54 21.96 -4.25
N ARG A 350 -22.94 22.73 -3.34
CA ARG A 350 -21.77 22.39 -2.53
C ARG A 350 -22.22 22.14 -1.09
N SER A 351 -21.79 21.02 -0.50
CA SER A 351 -22.21 20.59 0.85
C SER A 351 -21.12 19.74 1.52
N ALA A 352 -21.38 19.34 2.76
CA ALA A 352 -20.48 18.50 3.55
C ALA A 352 -19.11 19.15 3.79
N THR A 353 -19.06 20.10 4.72
CA THR A 353 -17.79 20.68 5.18
C THR A 353 -17.11 19.78 6.19
N LEU A 354 -15.80 19.69 6.13
CA LEU A 354 -15.00 18.97 7.11
C LEU A 354 -13.69 19.67 7.40
N LEU A 355 -13.53 20.10 8.66
CA LEU A 355 -12.24 20.41 9.27
C LEU A 355 -11.80 19.18 10.06
N GLN A 356 -10.63 18.64 9.77
CA GLN A 356 -10.17 17.40 10.40
C GLN A 356 -8.68 17.42 10.66
N ARG A 357 -8.28 17.03 11.87
CA ARG A 357 -6.92 16.60 12.20
C ARG A 357 -6.94 15.13 12.59
N HIS A 358 -5.94 14.39 12.14
CA HIS A 358 -5.56 13.09 12.69
C HIS A 358 -4.13 13.21 13.24
N ASP A 359 -3.96 12.83 14.51
CA ASP A 359 -2.66 12.77 15.19
C ASP A 359 -2.45 11.33 15.64
N GLN A 360 -1.49 10.64 15.05
CA GLN A 360 -1.24 9.22 15.25
C GLN A 360 0.21 8.97 15.64
N ARG A 361 0.39 8.15 16.66
CA ARG A 361 1.69 7.62 17.06
C ARG A 361 1.62 6.13 17.29
N MET A 362 2.54 5.38 16.71
CA MET A 362 2.66 3.94 16.91
C MET A 362 4.08 3.59 17.31
N VAL A 363 4.20 2.71 18.31
CA VAL A 363 5.46 2.11 18.73
C VAL A 363 5.27 0.61 18.74
N GLY A 364 6.25 -0.12 18.23
CA GLY A 364 6.19 -1.58 18.25
C GLY A 364 7.55 -2.22 18.15
N ASP A 365 7.57 -3.48 18.49
CA ASP A 365 8.74 -4.34 18.43
C ASP A 365 8.32 -5.72 17.94
N ARG A 366 9.09 -6.26 17.01
CA ARG A 366 8.91 -7.59 16.46
C ARG A 366 10.22 -8.35 16.54
N ILE A 367 10.16 -9.53 17.13
CA ILE A 367 11.26 -10.47 17.16
C ILE A 367 10.83 -11.69 16.38
N ASP A 368 11.58 -12.07 15.38
CA ASP A 368 11.34 -13.29 14.60
C ASP A 368 12.64 -14.05 14.33
N GLY A 369 12.48 -15.35 14.16
CA GLY A 369 13.57 -16.25 13.83
C GLY A 369 13.20 -17.17 12.69
N THR A 370 14.20 -17.58 11.91
CA THR A 370 14.09 -18.66 10.93
C THR A 370 15.02 -19.79 11.31
N TYR A 371 14.51 -21.03 11.23
CA TYR A 371 15.27 -22.23 11.56
C TYR A 371 15.12 -23.30 10.48
N GLN A 372 16.24 -23.83 10.04
CA GLN A 372 16.30 -24.95 9.09
C GLN A 372 16.56 -26.24 9.86
N GLY A 373 15.64 -27.21 9.75
CA GLY A 373 15.71 -28.44 10.49
C GLY A 373 15.06 -29.63 9.78
N ARG A 374 14.68 -30.62 10.54
CA ARG A 374 13.98 -31.83 10.05
C ARG A 374 12.84 -32.20 11.00
N ILE A 375 11.74 -32.71 10.43
CA ILE A 375 10.63 -33.34 11.14
C ILE A 375 10.45 -34.74 10.55
N ALA A 376 10.48 -35.78 11.38
CA ALA A 376 10.35 -37.17 10.93
C ALA A 376 11.27 -37.53 9.73
N GLY A 377 12.50 -36.99 9.72
CA GLY A 377 13.48 -37.18 8.66
C GLY A 377 13.31 -36.28 7.44
N LEU A 378 12.19 -35.58 7.30
CA LEU A 378 11.92 -34.64 6.20
C LEU A 378 12.54 -33.28 6.49
N ARG A 379 13.13 -32.62 5.50
CA ARG A 379 13.59 -31.22 5.62
C ARG A 379 12.40 -30.33 5.95
N SER A 380 12.58 -29.47 6.95
CA SER A 380 11.54 -28.60 7.45
C SER A 380 12.13 -27.25 7.86
N ASP A 381 11.72 -26.19 7.17
CA ASP A 381 12.15 -24.82 7.40
C ASP A 381 11.05 -24.11 8.21
N TRP A 382 11.43 -23.40 9.27
CA TRP A 382 10.51 -22.73 10.20
C TRP A 382 10.78 -21.23 10.26
N SER A 383 9.72 -20.44 10.39
CA SER A 383 9.77 -19.08 10.91
C SER A 383 8.83 -18.98 12.08
N PHE A 384 9.23 -18.25 13.13
CA PHE A 384 8.42 -18.02 14.34
C PHE A 384 8.74 -16.65 14.91
N GLY A 385 7.79 -16.04 15.59
CA GLY A 385 8.03 -14.72 16.17
C GLY A 385 6.91 -14.21 17.04
N LEU A 386 7.23 -13.08 17.68
CA LEU A 386 6.35 -12.28 18.51
C LEU A 386 6.30 -10.86 17.96
N ASP A 387 5.14 -10.24 18.00
CA ASP A 387 4.88 -8.89 17.52
C ASP A 387 4.05 -8.14 18.58
N VAL A 388 4.57 -7.01 19.06
CA VAL A 388 3.92 -6.19 20.08
C VAL A 388 3.85 -4.76 19.59
N SER A 389 2.67 -4.14 19.66
CA SER A 389 2.53 -2.74 19.27
C SER A 389 1.51 -1.97 20.09
N LEU A 390 1.73 -0.66 20.17
CA LEU A 390 0.81 0.31 20.75
C LEU A 390 0.58 1.42 19.72
N ASN A 391 -0.64 1.50 19.21
CA ASN A 391 -1.07 2.55 18.29
C ASN A 391 -2.04 3.49 19.02
N ARG A 392 -1.72 4.78 19.06
CA ARG A 392 -2.58 5.83 19.62
C ARG A 392 -2.94 6.80 18.52
N GLN A 393 -4.22 7.11 18.40
CA GLN A 393 -4.69 8.12 17.48
C GLN A 393 -5.75 9.01 18.10
N THR A 394 -5.55 10.32 17.98
CA THR A 394 -6.54 11.33 18.34
C THR A 394 -7.14 11.96 17.09
N ARG A 395 -8.45 12.05 17.04
CA ARG A 395 -9.20 12.72 15.98
C ARG A 395 -9.77 14.04 16.46
N PHE A 396 -9.81 15.02 15.54
CA PHE A 396 -10.29 16.38 15.80
C PHE A 396 -11.27 16.82 14.70
N PRO A 397 -12.44 16.17 14.55
CA PRO A 397 -13.38 16.49 13.49
C PRO A 397 -14.26 17.69 13.88
N ASN A 398 -14.53 18.55 12.89
CA ASN A 398 -15.64 19.49 12.87
C ASN A 398 -16.27 19.43 11.49
N SER A 399 -17.47 18.84 11.37
CA SER A 399 -18.13 18.57 10.10
C SER A 399 -19.60 19.01 10.12
N LEU A 400 -20.08 19.50 8.98
CA LEU A 400 -21.47 19.81 8.75
C LEU A 400 -21.92 19.16 7.44
N SER A 401 -23.06 18.48 7.45
CA SER A 401 -23.65 17.90 6.24
C SER A 401 -24.47 18.93 5.43
N ALA A 402 -24.66 20.14 5.96
CA ALA A 402 -25.49 21.17 5.36
C ALA A 402 -24.97 21.66 4.00
N THR A 403 -25.86 22.21 3.20
CA THR A 403 -25.51 22.98 2.00
C THR A 403 -24.72 24.21 2.39
N VAL A 404 -23.58 24.41 1.74
CA VAL A 404 -22.71 25.58 1.88
C VAL A 404 -23.18 26.69 0.94
N SER A 405 -23.27 26.39 -0.34
CA SER A 405 -23.67 27.31 -1.39
C SER A 405 -24.08 26.55 -2.67
N THR A 406 -24.74 27.30 -3.57
CA THR A 406 -25.03 26.81 -4.92
C THR A 406 -24.39 27.78 -5.92
N VAL A 407 -23.64 27.24 -6.88
CA VAL A 407 -22.83 28.04 -7.80
C VAL A 407 -23.13 27.72 -9.28
N ASN A 408 -22.79 28.64 -10.17
CA ASN A 408 -22.80 28.35 -11.61
C ASN A 408 -21.74 27.27 -11.90
N PRO A 409 -22.00 26.26 -12.75
CA PRO A 409 -21.07 25.16 -12.99
C PRO A 409 -19.72 25.58 -13.58
N TYR A 410 -19.67 26.69 -14.31
CA TYR A 410 -18.53 27.07 -15.14
C TYR A 410 -17.78 28.30 -14.61
N VAL A 411 -18.54 29.29 -14.11
CA VAL A 411 -17.99 30.57 -13.62
C VAL A 411 -18.49 30.80 -12.22
N PHE A 412 -17.59 30.75 -11.25
CA PHE A 412 -17.93 30.86 -9.83
C PHE A 412 -16.70 31.26 -9.01
N THR A 413 -16.96 31.81 -7.84
CA THR A 413 -16.01 31.97 -6.75
C THR A 413 -16.49 31.13 -5.57
N THR A 414 -15.57 30.66 -4.75
CA THR A 414 -15.88 29.93 -3.53
C THR A 414 -15.38 30.73 -2.33
N GLU A 415 -16.09 30.64 -1.23
CA GLU A 415 -15.78 31.32 0.03
C GLU A 415 -14.57 30.70 0.71
N PRO A 416 -13.82 31.45 1.55
CA PRO A 416 -12.86 30.92 2.50
C PRO A 416 -13.57 29.98 3.49
N PHE A 417 -12.93 28.90 3.88
CA PHE A 417 -13.53 27.82 4.67
C PHE A 417 -14.15 28.32 6.01
N PHE A 418 -13.45 29.19 6.73
CA PHE A 418 -13.92 29.69 8.04
C PHE A 418 -14.96 30.82 7.95
N THR A 419 -15.34 31.26 6.76
CA THR A 419 -16.53 32.10 6.56
C THR A 419 -17.81 31.28 6.38
N ILE A 420 -17.69 29.96 6.19
CA ILE A 420 -18.83 29.05 6.13
C ILE A 420 -19.49 28.98 7.51
N ARG A 421 -20.80 29.20 7.56
CA ARG A 421 -21.55 29.21 8.83
C ARG A 421 -21.35 27.90 9.61
N GLY A 422 -20.90 27.99 10.86
CA GLY A 422 -20.63 26.85 11.74
C GLY A 422 -19.21 26.27 11.66
N MET A 423 -18.38 26.78 10.74
CA MET A 423 -16.96 26.44 10.71
C MET A 423 -16.14 27.48 11.48
N THR A 424 -15.48 27.05 12.55
CA THR A 424 -14.62 27.90 13.39
C THR A 424 -13.17 27.43 13.34
N PRO A 425 -12.20 28.36 13.39
CA PRO A 425 -10.79 28.00 13.51
C PRO A 425 -10.49 27.17 14.77
N GLY A 426 -9.44 26.34 14.68
CA GLY A 426 -8.96 25.51 15.78
C GLY A 426 -9.40 24.06 15.68
N PHE A 427 -8.59 23.20 16.28
CA PHE A 427 -8.85 21.75 16.34
C PHE A 427 -9.29 21.37 17.76
N ARG A 428 -10.46 20.78 17.88
CA ARG A 428 -11.01 20.28 19.13
C ARG A 428 -11.03 18.75 19.11
N PRO A 429 -10.34 18.06 20.05
CA PRO A 429 -10.32 16.61 20.09
C PRO A 429 -11.72 16.04 20.28
N ASP A 430 -11.98 14.93 19.58
CA ASP A 430 -13.24 14.17 19.66
C ASP A 430 -13.05 12.93 20.51
N ARG A 431 -12.12 12.10 20.11
CA ARG A 431 -11.77 10.88 20.83
C ARG A 431 -10.33 10.48 20.59
N GLU A 432 -9.80 9.72 21.52
CA GLU A 432 -8.52 9.03 21.42
C GLU A 432 -8.78 7.54 21.39
N ASN A 433 -8.21 6.85 20.39
CA ASN A 433 -8.21 5.40 20.27
C ASN A 433 -6.81 4.89 20.64
N LYS A 434 -6.75 3.93 21.57
CA LYS A 434 -5.52 3.20 21.90
C LYS A 434 -5.72 1.74 21.52
N VAL A 435 -4.89 1.24 20.63
CA VAL A 435 -4.91 -0.15 20.15
C VAL A 435 -3.61 -0.80 20.59
N ARG A 436 -3.71 -1.80 21.47
CA ARG A 436 -2.59 -2.64 21.87
C ARG A 436 -2.73 -3.97 21.15
N THR A 437 -1.67 -4.42 20.51
CA THR A 437 -1.64 -5.71 19.82
C THR A 437 -0.48 -6.53 20.38
N VAL A 438 -0.75 -7.78 20.71
CA VAL A 438 0.26 -8.79 21.02
C VAL A 438 -0.05 -10.00 20.17
N ALA A 439 0.90 -10.49 19.41
CA ALA A 439 0.72 -11.61 18.52
C ALA A 439 1.88 -12.59 18.58
N ALA A 440 1.56 -13.86 18.43
CA ALA A 440 2.51 -14.93 18.16
C ALA A 440 2.21 -15.55 16.79
N PHE A 441 3.24 -15.88 16.04
CA PHE A 441 3.09 -16.52 14.73
C PHE A 441 4.16 -17.59 14.50
N ALA A 442 3.80 -18.56 13.67
CA ALA A 442 4.70 -19.55 13.14
C ALA A 442 4.35 -19.86 11.70
N GLU A 443 5.36 -20.06 10.88
CA GLU A 443 5.25 -20.56 9.50
C GLU A 443 6.21 -21.72 9.32
N ASN A 444 5.80 -22.73 8.58
CA ASN A 444 6.60 -23.89 8.27
C ASN A 444 6.53 -24.25 6.80
N ARG A 445 7.65 -24.68 6.24
CA ARG A 445 7.73 -25.36 4.95
C ARG A 445 8.38 -26.71 5.13
N THR A 446 7.64 -27.79 4.91
CA THR A 446 8.14 -29.15 4.96
C THR A 446 8.16 -29.75 3.57
N PHE A 447 9.30 -30.31 3.17
CA PHE A 447 9.47 -31.02 1.89
C PHE A 447 8.99 -32.45 2.05
N LEU A 448 7.78 -32.76 1.56
CA LEU A 448 7.18 -34.09 1.60
C LEU A 448 7.90 -35.05 0.65
N THR A 449 8.32 -34.51 -0.51
CA THR A 449 9.20 -35.15 -1.49
C THR A 449 10.16 -34.09 -2.03
N PRO A 450 11.18 -34.43 -2.84
CA PRO A 450 12.03 -33.44 -3.50
C PRO A 450 11.27 -32.40 -4.34
N SER A 451 10.09 -32.75 -4.87
CA SER A 451 9.27 -31.90 -5.74
C SER A 451 7.97 -31.41 -5.12
N LEU A 452 7.62 -31.85 -3.89
CA LEU A 452 6.37 -31.47 -3.23
C LEU A 452 6.65 -30.89 -1.84
N SER A 453 6.25 -29.65 -1.60
CA SER A 453 6.34 -29.03 -0.28
C SER A 453 4.97 -28.63 0.25
N LEU A 454 4.80 -28.76 1.57
CA LEU A 454 3.67 -28.27 2.34
C LEU A 454 4.11 -26.98 3.05
N VAL A 455 3.37 -25.91 2.87
CA VAL A 455 3.58 -24.62 3.55
C VAL A 455 2.39 -24.35 4.45
N THR A 456 2.64 -24.21 5.75
CA THR A 456 1.60 -23.92 6.75
C THR A 456 1.98 -22.66 7.53
N ALA A 457 1.00 -21.87 7.94
CA ALA A 457 1.21 -20.73 8.81
C ALA A 457 0.04 -20.59 9.80
N LEU A 458 0.36 -20.10 10.98
CA LEU A 458 -0.61 -19.80 12.04
C LEU A 458 -0.19 -18.51 12.74
N ARG A 459 -1.17 -17.63 12.99
CA ARG A 459 -1.01 -16.42 13.82
C ARG A 459 -2.17 -16.32 14.78
N HIS A 460 -1.86 -16.06 16.04
CA HIS A 460 -2.82 -15.73 17.07
C HIS A 460 -2.53 -14.32 17.61
N GLU A 461 -3.56 -13.49 17.71
CA GLU A 461 -3.43 -12.13 18.21
C GLU A 461 -4.37 -11.86 19.36
N ARG A 462 -3.92 -11.02 20.27
CA ARG A 462 -4.74 -10.29 21.21
C ARG A 462 -4.70 -8.81 20.87
N ILE A 463 -5.85 -8.24 20.57
CA ILE A 463 -6.01 -6.84 20.23
C ILE A 463 -6.94 -6.21 21.27
N ASP A 464 -6.43 -5.29 22.08
CA ASP A 464 -7.20 -4.54 23.07
C ASP A 464 -7.36 -3.11 22.57
N LEU A 465 -8.61 -2.65 22.41
CA LEU A 465 -8.99 -1.30 22.01
C LEU A 465 -9.59 -0.56 23.19
N ASP A 466 -9.03 0.62 23.49
CA ASP A 466 -9.59 1.61 24.41
C ASP A 466 -9.98 2.86 23.64
N LEU A 467 -11.23 3.26 23.73
CA LEU A 467 -11.80 4.51 23.21
C LEU A 467 -11.98 5.49 24.37
N ILE A 468 -11.42 6.68 24.27
CA ILE A 468 -11.53 7.74 25.27
C ILE A 468 -12.26 8.92 24.63
N ASN A 469 -13.44 9.26 25.17
CA ASN A 469 -14.20 10.43 24.74
C ASN A 469 -13.51 11.72 25.21
N ARG A 470 -13.37 12.68 24.32
CA ARG A 470 -12.78 14.00 24.60
C ARG A 470 -13.80 15.13 24.47
N ARG A 471 -15.09 14.77 24.33
CA ARG A 471 -16.23 15.69 24.26
C ARG A 471 -17.25 15.38 25.36
N GLU A 472 -18.45 15.87 25.20
CA GLU A 472 -19.55 15.62 26.13
C GLU A 472 -19.85 14.12 26.24
N VAL A 473 -20.04 13.67 27.49
CA VAL A 473 -20.36 12.29 27.80
C VAL A 473 -21.88 12.11 27.71
N THR A 474 -22.29 11.15 26.88
CA THR A 474 -23.70 10.77 26.70
C THR A 474 -23.86 9.26 26.78
N ALA A 475 -25.08 8.76 26.88
CA ALA A 475 -25.34 7.31 26.82
C ALA A 475 -24.82 6.67 25.50
N ALA A 476 -24.86 7.41 24.39
CA ALA A 476 -24.35 6.95 23.10
C ALA A 476 -22.83 7.11 22.94
N SER A 477 -22.23 8.01 23.72
CA SER A 477 -20.79 8.33 23.70
C SER A 477 -20.25 8.40 25.11
N PRO A 478 -20.02 7.26 25.79
CA PRO A 478 -19.55 7.21 27.17
C PRO A 478 -18.14 7.79 27.33
N ALA A 479 -17.70 8.08 28.55
CA ALA A 479 -16.38 8.61 28.85
C ALA A 479 -15.26 7.69 28.32
N THR A 480 -15.46 6.38 28.45
CA THR A 480 -14.53 5.34 27.96
C THR A 480 -15.31 4.15 27.46
N TYR A 481 -14.74 3.42 26.53
CA TYR A 481 -15.24 2.13 26.07
C TYR A 481 -14.06 1.24 25.68
N SER A 482 -14.05 0.00 26.18
CA SER A 482 -12.99 -0.95 25.88
C SER A 482 -13.53 -2.21 25.23
N ARG A 483 -12.79 -2.76 24.28
CA ARG A 483 -13.13 -4.01 23.60
C ARG A 483 -11.86 -4.82 23.27
N GLY A 484 -11.91 -6.12 23.53
CA GLY A 484 -10.85 -7.06 23.16
C GLY A 484 -11.28 -7.96 22.00
N TYR A 485 -10.32 -8.30 21.14
CA TYR A 485 -10.48 -9.25 20.03
C TYR A 485 -9.34 -10.26 20.07
N ARG A 486 -9.61 -11.51 19.67
CA ARG A 486 -8.63 -12.61 19.69
C ARG A 486 -8.70 -13.44 18.42
N PRO A 487 -8.33 -12.86 17.25
CA PRO A 487 -8.32 -13.61 16.00
C PRO A 487 -7.22 -14.67 15.98
N THR A 488 -7.56 -15.82 15.40
CA THR A 488 -6.61 -16.84 14.96
C THR A 488 -6.79 -17.03 13.47
N THR A 489 -5.71 -16.87 12.72
CA THR A 489 -5.71 -16.96 11.25
C THR A 489 -4.57 -17.85 10.79
N GLY A 490 -4.73 -18.49 9.64
CA GLY A 490 -3.72 -19.41 9.14
C GLY A 490 -3.81 -19.67 7.65
N ARG A 491 -2.82 -20.41 7.18
CA ARG A 491 -2.70 -20.91 5.83
C ARG A 491 -2.26 -22.36 5.84
N ALA A 492 -2.77 -23.16 4.89
CA ALA A 492 -2.21 -24.43 4.49
C ALA A 492 -2.16 -24.47 2.95
N GLY A 493 -1.01 -24.77 2.38
CA GLY A 493 -0.82 -24.79 0.94
C GLY A 493 0.23 -25.80 0.51
N LEU A 494 0.02 -26.35 -0.68
CA LEU A 494 0.95 -27.27 -1.35
C LEU A 494 1.58 -26.56 -2.54
N VAL A 495 2.86 -26.80 -2.75
CA VAL A 495 3.60 -26.40 -3.96
C VAL A 495 4.23 -27.65 -4.54
N TRP A 496 3.88 -27.96 -5.77
CA TRP A 496 4.39 -29.12 -6.50
C TRP A 496 5.16 -28.68 -7.74
N ASP A 497 6.46 -28.92 -7.74
CA ASP A 497 7.33 -28.71 -8.89
C ASP A 497 7.14 -29.90 -9.86
N VAL A 498 6.29 -29.72 -10.87
CA VAL A 498 5.92 -30.75 -11.85
C VAL A 498 7.02 -30.99 -12.84
N MET A 499 7.84 -29.98 -13.14
CA MET A 499 9.06 -30.05 -13.96
C MET A 499 9.95 -28.83 -13.66
N PRO A 500 11.23 -28.84 -14.08
CA PRO A 500 12.09 -27.67 -13.96
C PRO A 500 11.43 -26.40 -14.56
N GLY A 501 11.35 -25.34 -13.76
CA GLY A 501 10.73 -24.07 -14.17
C GLY A 501 9.20 -24.05 -14.18
N ALA A 502 8.51 -25.11 -13.72
CA ALA A 502 7.05 -25.11 -13.66
C ALA A 502 6.53 -25.75 -12.38
N ASN A 503 5.65 -25.03 -11.67
CA ASN A 503 4.96 -25.57 -10.52
C ASN A 503 3.45 -25.36 -10.56
N LEU A 504 2.77 -26.17 -9.77
CA LEU A 504 1.37 -26.02 -9.41
C LEU A 504 1.28 -25.75 -7.91
N TYR A 505 0.32 -24.95 -7.50
CA TYR A 505 0.04 -24.76 -6.09
C TYR A 505 -1.45 -24.77 -5.79
N ALA A 506 -1.76 -25.11 -4.55
CA ALA A 506 -3.10 -24.99 -3.98
C ALA A 506 -2.98 -24.43 -2.58
N GLN A 507 -3.88 -23.52 -2.18
CA GLN A 507 -3.92 -23.06 -0.80
C GLN A 507 -5.35 -22.89 -0.27
N TYR A 508 -5.46 -23.06 1.05
CA TYR A 508 -6.56 -22.56 1.85
C TYR A 508 -5.99 -21.56 2.86
N ALA A 509 -6.59 -20.38 2.95
CA ALA A 509 -6.16 -19.34 3.89
C ALA A 509 -7.37 -18.68 4.56
N THR A 510 -7.15 -18.20 5.78
CA THR A 510 -8.14 -17.46 6.58
C THR A 510 -7.63 -16.06 6.92
N ALA A 511 -8.57 -15.14 7.10
CA ALA A 511 -8.29 -13.77 7.54
C ALA A 511 -9.34 -13.33 8.56
N ALA A 512 -8.99 -12.37 9.38
CA ALA A 512 -9.89 -11.74 10.32
C ALA A 512 -9.61 -10.24 10.38
N ASP A 513 -10.68 -9.44 10.35
CA ASP A 513 -10.63 -8.00 10.56
C ASP A 513 -11.44 -7.65 11.80
N PRO A 514 -10.97 -6.74 12.64
CA PRO A 514 -11.81 -6.10 13.63
C PRO A 514 -12.95 -5.33 12.96
N PRO A 515 -14.10 -5.14 13.63
CA PRO A 515 -15.22 -4.40 13.09
C PRO A 515 -14.80 -2.98 12.70
N ALA A 516 -15.36 -2.48 11.61
CA ALA A 516 -14.99 -1.22 10.97
C ALA A 516 -13.55 -1.16 10.39
N GLY A 517 -12.83 -2.28 10.38
CA GLY A 517 -11.55 -2.47 9.68
C GLY A 517 -10.34 -1.71 10.22
N VAL A 518 -10.53 -0.48 10.71
CA VAL A 518 -9.45 0.37 11.25
C VAL A 518 -9.77 0.82 12.67
N LEU A 519 -9.25 0.10 13.65
CA LEU A 519 -9.54 0.35 15.07
C LEU A 519 -9.00 1.70 15.54
N SER A 520 -7.90 2.18 14.99
CA SER A 520 -7.33 3.48 15.37
C SER A 520 -8.24 4.66 15.09
N THR A 521 -9.26 4.50 14.22
CA THR A 521 -10.26 5.55 13.92
C THR A 521 -11.68 5.17 14.23
N ALA A 522 -11.92 3.97 14.76
CA ALA A 522 -13.27 3.47 15.05
C ALA A 522 -14.04 4.41 16.00
N SER A 523 -15.35 4.53 15.79
CA SER A 523 -16.25 5.28 16.68
C SER A 523 -16.85 4.36 17.76
N PHE A 524 -17.42 4.95 18.81
CA PHE A 524 -18.16 4.19 19.84
C PHE A 524 -19.25 3.33 19.22
N ALA A 525 -20.06 3.91 18.34
CA ALA A 525 -21.13 3.18 17.64
C ALA A 525 -20.57 2.01 16.82
N ASN A 526 -19.49 2.25 16.05
CA ASN A 526 -18.90 1.22 15.22
C ASN A 526 -18.43 -0.01 16.03
N VAL A 527 -17.86 0.19 17.21
CA VAL A 527 -17.31 -0.89 18.04
C VAL A 527 -18.39 -1.55 18.90
N ARG A 528 -19.35 -0.76 19.39
CA ARG A 528 -20.46 -1.26 20.22
C ARG A 528 -21.44 -2.07 19.38
N ASP A 529 -21.85 -1.51 18.24
CA ASP A 529 -22.93 -2.06 17.40
C ASP A 529 -22.42 -3.18 16.47
N ASN A 530 -21.10 -3.22 16.19
CA ASN A 530 -20.43 -4.22 15.37
C ASN A 530 -19.35 -4.94 16.17
N SER A 531 -19.75 -5.73 17.16
CA SER A 531 -18.84 -6.36 18.10
C SER A 531 -18.15 -7.62 17.59
N GLU A 532 -18.59 -8.19 16.48
CA GLU A 532 -18.05 -9.42 15.92
C GLU A 532 -16.92 -9.14 14.94
N LEU A 533 -15.92 -10.03 14.90
CA LEU A 533 -14.87 -9.98 13.89
C LEU A 533 -15.46 -10.23 12.50
N THR A 534 -15.06 -9.41 11.54
CA THR A 534 -15.18 -9.77 10.15
C THR A 534 -14.22 -10.92 9.86
N THR A 535 -14.71 -11.98 9.23
CA THR A 535 -13.90 -13.16 8.91
C THR A 535 -13.81 -13.35 7.40
N GLY A 536 -12.68 -13.85 6.93
CA GLY A 536 -12.41 -14.18 5.54
C GLY A 536 -11.87 -15.59 5.37
N ARG A 537 -12.21 -16.21 4.26
CA ARG A 537 -11.58 -17.44 3.79
C ARG A 537 -11.32 -17.36 2.30
N GLN A 538 -10.29 -18.07 1.88
CA GLN A 538 -9.90 -18.18 0.48
C GLN A 538 -9.49 -19.60 0.14
N VAL A 539 -9.90 -20.05 -1.04
CA VAL A 539 -9.27 -21.16 -1.77
C VAL A 539 -8.64 -20.57 -3.01
N GLU A 540 -7.39 -20.93 -3.30
CA GLU A 540 -6.69 -20.52 -4.51
C GLU A 540 -5.93 -21.70 -5.09
N LEU A 541 -5.99 -21.83 -6.43
CA LEU A 541 -5.22 -22.77 -7.22
C LEU A 541 -4.44 -21.97 -8.27
N GLY A 542 -3.22 -22.34 -8.54
CA GLY A 542 -2.44 -21.62 -9.54
C GLY A 542 -1.19 -22.37 -10.03
N SER A 543 -0.47 -21.69 -10.89
CA SER A 543 0.75 -22.18 -11.52
C SER A 543 1.73 -21.04 -11.75
N LYS A 544 3.02 -21.35 -11.71
CA LYS A 544 4.12 -20.43 -12.02
C LYS A 544 5.07 -21.12 -12.97
N LEU A 545 5.34 -20.46 -14.08
CA LEU A 545 5.96 -21.09 -15.23
C LEU A 545 7.13 -20.27 -15.76
N ASP A 546 8.21 -20.95 -16.09
CA ASP A 546 9.19 -20.51 -17.07
C ASP A 546 8.91 -21.20 -18.40
N PHE A 547 9.02 -20.49 -19.48
CA PHE A 547 8.81 -21.03 -20.81
C PHE A 547 9.72 -20.34 -21.83
N TRP A 548 9.69 -20.87 -23.07
CA TRP A 548 10.47 -20.32 -24.16
C TRP A 548 11.97 -20.19 -23.81
N GLN A 549 12.54 -21.29 -23.29
CA GLN A 549 13.96 -21.39 -22.90
C GLN A 549 14.39 -20.29 -21.90
N GLY A 550 13.51 -19.97 -20.93
CA GLY A 550 13.77 -18.95 -19.91
C GLY A 550 13.55 -17.50 -20.37
N LYS A 551 13.11 -17.25 -21.60
CA LYS A 551 12.78 -15.91 -22.10
C LYS A 551 11.42 -15.42 -21.61
N GLY A 552 10.56 -16.31 -21.12
CA GLY A 552 9.24 -16.01 -20.63
C GLY A 552 9.00 -16.53 -19.22
N THR A 553 8.23 -15.79 -18.44
CA THR A 553 7.68 -16.20 -17.14
C THR A 553 6.18 -15.92 -17.12
N ALA A 554 5.41 -16.79 -16.47
CA ALA A 554 3.98 -16.57 -16.31
C ALA A 554 3.50 -17.01 -14.92
N THR A 555 2.45 -16.36 -14.45
CA THR A 555 1.65 -16.79 -13.30
C THR A 555 0.19 -16.88 -13.70
N LEU A 556 -0.47 -17.95 -13.25
CA LEU A 556 -1.91 -18.15 -13.41
C LEU A 556 -2.50 -18.45 -12.04
N ALA A 557 -3.66 -17.90 -11.74
CA ALA A 557 -4.37 -18.20 -10.51
C ALA A 557 -5.88 -18.15 -10.73
N VAL A 558 -6.61 -19.01 -10.02
CA VAL A 558 -8.06 -18.94 -9.85
C VAL A 558 -8.38 -18.98 -8.36
N TYR A 559 -9.38 -18.21 -7.93
CA TYR A 559 -9.67 -18.04 -6.52
C TYR A 559 -11.17 -17.96 -6.21
N ASP A 560 -11.52 -18.35 -4.99
CA ASP A 560 -12.83 -18.13 -4.35
C ASP A 560 -12.58 -17.51 -2.95
N ILE A 561 -13.04 -16.29 -2.76
CA ILE A 561 -12.89 -15.52 -1.50
C ILE A 561 -14.27 -15.22 -0.96
N VAL A 562 -14.49 -15.49 0.33
CA VAL A 562 -15.72 -15.15 1.06
C VAL A 562 -15.39 -14.34 2.28
N ARG A 563 -16.05 -13.21 2.47
CA ARG A 563 -15.95 -12.32 3.62
C ARG A 563 -17.31 -12.20 4.30
N ARG A 564 -17.35 -12.39 5.64
CA ARG A 564 -18.55 -12.41 6.47
C ARG A 564 -18.48 -11.39 7.58
N ASN A 565 -19.61 -11.02 8.16
CA ASN A 565 -19.76 -10.07 9.25
C ASN A 565 -19.11 -8.72 8.92
N ILE A 566 -19.45 -8.19 7.75
CA ILE A 566 -18.78 -7.00 7.23
C ILE A 566 -19.50 -5.77 7.76
N ALA A 567 -18.74 -4.90 8.42
CA ALA A 567 -19.10 -3.50 8.65
C ALA A 567 -18.32 -2.63 7.66
N THR A 568 -18.98 -1.80 6.91
CA THR A 568 -18.35 -0.90 5.93
C THR A 568 -18.97 0.50 6.03
N GLN A 569 -18.22 1.49 5.56
CA GLN A 569 -18.77 2.84 5.43
C GLN A 569 -19.87 2.85 4.36
N ASP A 570 -20.94 3.59 4.61
CA ASP A 570 -21.97 3.85 3.62
C ASP A 570 -21.34 4.60 2.43
N PRO A 571 -21.50 4.12 1.18
CA PRO A 571 -20.95 4.80 0.02
C PRO A 571 -21.50 6.22 -0.20
N ALA A 572 -22.72 6.48 0.26
CA ALA A 572 -23.36 7.80 0.15
C ALA A 572 -23.06 8.71 1.35
N ASN A 573 -22.66 8.15 2.49
CA ASN A 573 -22.32 8.90 3.70
C ASN A 573 -21.22 8.20 4.50
N SER A 574 -20.00 8.62 4.32
CA SER A 574 -18.81 8.05 4.98
C SER A 574 -18.83 8.13 6.52
N SER A 575 -19.76 8.90 7.10
CA SER A 575 -19.94 8.97 8.55
C SER A 575 -20.79 7.82 9.11
N LEU A 576 -21.51 7.08 8.24
CA LEU A 576 -22.32 5.94 8.62
C LEU A 576 -21.60 4.62 8.37
N THR A 577 -21.75 3.71 9.31
CA THR A 577 -21.34 2.32 9.14
C THR A 577 -22.56 1.47 8.88
N VAL A 578 -22.50 0.67 7.82
CA VAL A 578 -23.57 -0.27 7.44
C VAL A 578 -23.06 -1.69 7.55
N LEU A 579 -23.94 -2.61 7.95
CA LEU A 579 -23.63 -4.03 8.01
C LEU A 579 -23.93 -4.68 6.65
N VAL A 580 -22.88 -5.09 5.96
CA VAL A 580 -22.95 -6.02 4.84
C VAL A 580 -22.73 -7.41 5.40
N GLY A 581 -23.75 -8.25 5.42
CA GLY A 581 -23.66 -9.57 6.05
C GLY A 581 -22.61 -10.48 5.41
N GLN A 582 -22.52 -10.52 4.07
CA GLN A 582 -21.53 -11.32 3.34
C GLN A 582 -21.28 -10.77 1.94
N GLN A 583 -20.01 -10.81 1.55
CA GLN A 583 -19.52 -10.52 0.19
C GLN A 583 -18.62 -11.65 -0.27
N SER A 584 -18.73 -12.05 -1.53
CA SER A 584 -17.84 -13.03 -2.16
C SER A 584 -17.21 -12.48 -3.44
N SER A 585 -16.07 -13.05 -3.83
CA SER A 585 -15.40 -12.78 -5.10
C SER A 585 -14.80 -14.07 -5.65
N ARG A 586 -15.15 -14.39 -6.89
CA ARG A 586 -14.55 -15.48 -7.66
C ARG A 586 -13.89 -14.93 -8.90
N GLY A 587 -12.73 -15.42 -9.21
CA GLY A 587 -12.01 -14.88 -10.35
C GLY A 587 -10.77 -15.62 -10.74
N GLY A 588 -10.07 -15.04 -11.70
CA GLY A 588 -8.77 -15.52 -12.17
C GLY A 588 -7.86 -14.39 -12.60
N GLU A 589 -6.59 -14.63 -12.51
CA GLU A 589 -5.53 -13.70 -12.85
C GLU A 589 -4.47 -14.42 -13.69
N ILE A 590 -3.94 -13.71 -14.67
CA ILE A 590 -2.77 -14.12 -15.44
C ILE A 590 -1.81 -12.95 -15.52
N ALA A 591 -0.53 -13.22 -15.30
CA ALA A 591 0.54 -12.28 -15.61
C ALA A 591 1.62 -13.00 -16.42
N VAL A 592 2.17 -12.28 -17.39
CA VAL A 592 3.21 -12.80 -18.30
C VAL A 592 4.29 -11.74 -18.42
N GLY A 593 5.53 -12.17 -18.30
CA GLY A 593 6.70 -11.36 -18.57
C GLY A 593 7.56 -12.04 -19.63
N LEU A 594 7.98 -11.27 -20.65
CA LEU A 594 8.77 -11.79 -21.79
C LEU A 594 9.99 -10.91 -22.05
N GLN A 595 11.08 -11.57 -22.39
CA GLN A 595 12.29 -10.99 -22.95
C GLN A 595 12.60 -11.66 -24.29
N PRO A 596 11.86 -11.36 -25.38
CA PRO A 596 12.02 -12.04 -26.65
C PRO A 596 13.44 -11.90 -27.21
N THR A 597 14.00 -10.68 -27.13
CA THR A 597 15.38 -10.35 -27.44
C THR A 597 15.99 -9.54 -26.30
N ARG A 598 17.28 -9.26 -26.33
CA ARG A 598 17.93 -8.39 -25.34
C ARG A 598 17.36 -6.96 -25.32
N ASP A 599 16.86 -6.52 -26.46
CA ASP A 599 16.38 -5.16 -26.68
C ASP A 599 14.87 -5.00 -26.53
N TRP A 600 14.13 -6.09 -26.32
CA TRP A 600 12.67 -6.07 -26.29
C TRP A 600 12.13 -6.72 -25.03
N SER A 601 11.43 -5.97 -24.21
CA SER A 601 10.72 -6.43 -23.02
C SER A 601 9.21 -6.26 -23.15
N VAL A 602 8.44 -7.22 -22.66
CA VAL A 602 6.98 -7.18 -22.64
C VAL A 602 6.48 -7.70 -21.31
N GLN A 603 5.61 -6.96 -20.67
CA GLN A 603 4.86 -7.39 -19.49
C GLN A 603 3.37 -7.20 -19.74
N ALA A 604 2.59 -8.25 -19.56
CA ALA A 604 1.14 -8.20 -19.70
C ALA A 604 0.48 -8.87 -18.49
N ASN A 605 -0.66 -8.35 -18.10
CA ASN A 605 -1.52 -9.04 -17.13
C ASN A 605 -2.99 -8.79 -17.43
N TRP A 606 -3.80 -9.74 -17.01
CA TRP A 606 -5.24 -9.67 -17.11
C TRP A 606 -5.87 -10.30 -15.88
N SER A 607 -6.95 -9.71 -15.39
CA SER A 607 -7.72 -10.24 -14.28
C SER A 607 -9.20 -10.19 -14.58
N TYR A 608 -9.91 -11.17 -14.08
CA TYR A 608 -11.36 -11.25 -14.03
C TYR A 608 -11.81 -11.47 -12.59
N ALA A 609 -12.71 -10.65 -12.08
CA ALA A 609 -13.28 -10.76 -10.73
C ALA A 609 -14.79 -10.62 -10.78
N ARG A 610 -15.51 -11.66 -10.36
CA ARG A 610 -16.97 -11.61 -10.13
C ARG A 610 -17.23 -11.45 -8.65
N ALA A 611 -17.19 -10.19 -8.19
CA ALA A 611 -17.56 -9.84 -6.83
C ALA A 611 -19.08 -9.58 -6.72
N ARG A 612 -19.66 -9.96 -5.60
CA ARG A 612 -21.08 -9.73 -5.31
C ARG A 612 -21.32 -9.62 -3.81
N TYR A 613 -22.34 -8.88 -3.45
CA TYR A 613 -22.97 -8.97 -2.14
C TYR A 613 -23.79 -10.26 -2.09
N ASP A 614 -23.47 -11.17 -1.19
CA ASP A 614 -24.28 -12.38 -0.98
C ASP A 614 -25.44 -12.09 -0.03
N ARG A 615 -25.21 -11.21 0.96
CA ARG A 615 -26.20 -10.69 1.91
C ARG A 615 -25.88 -9.23 2.20
N TYR A 616 -26.76 -8.30 1.81
CA TYR A 616 -26.60 -6.88 2.10
C TYR A 616 -27.96 -6.19 2.10
N ARG A 617 -28.34 -5.61 3.23
CA ARG A 617 -29.53 -4.79 3.37
C ARG A 617 -29.15 -3.42 3.93
N GLN A 618 -29.70 -2.37 3.33
CA GLN A 618 -29.52 -0.98 3.77
C GLN A 618 -30.82 -0.21 3.54
N GLY A 619 -31.29 0.55 4.56
CA GLY A 619 -32.52 1.33 4.45
C GLY A 619 -33.75 0.50 4.05
N GLY A 620 -33.82 -0.77 4.45
CA GLY A 620 -34.89 -1.69 4.07
C GLY A 620 -34.78 -2.34 2.68
N VAL A 621 -33.84 -1.89 1.85
CA VAL A 621 -33.61 -2.43 0.49
C VAL A 621 -32.61 -3.58 0.56
N ASP A 622 -32.88 -4.67 -0.19
CA ASP A 622 -31.98 -5.81 -0.35
C ASP A 622 -31.14 -5.65 -1.62
N TYR A 623 -29.81 -5.70 -1.45
CA TYR A 623 -28.82 -5.60 -2.52
C TYR A 623 -28.12 -6.95 -2.81
N ALA A 624 -28.67 -8.07 -2.33
CA ALA A 624 -28.11 -9.40 -2.60
C ALA A 624 -27.98 -9.64 -4.11
N GLY A 625 -26.87 -10.26 -4.53
CA GLY A 625 -26.54 -10.49 -5.94
C GLY A 625 -25.96 -9.30 -6.70
N LYS A 626 -25.99 -8.07 -6.15
CA LYS A 626 -25.42 -6.88 -6.77
C LYS A 626 -23.89 -6.86 -6.67
N THR A 627 -23.27 -6.19 -7.66
CA THR A 627 -21.82 -5.98 -7.67
C THR A 627 -21.45 -4.85 -6.71
N PRO A 628 -20.43 -4.99 -5.87
CA PRO A 628 -19.93 -3.90 -5.03
C PRO A 628 -19.50 -2.68 -5.86
N THR A 629 -19.71 -1.49 -5.29
CA THR A 629 -19.40 -0.23 -5.97
C THR A 629 -17.92 -0.15 -6.36
N ASN A 630 -17.62 0.57 -7.43
CA ASN A 630 -16.28 0.80 -7.97
C ASN A 630 -15.47 -0.47 -8.31
N THR A 631 -16.12 -1.63 -8.40
CA THR A 631 -15.46 -2.91 -8.66
C THR A 631 -15.56 -3.28 -10.14
N PRO A 632 -14.49 -3.13 -10.93
CA PRO A 632 -14.49 -3.57 -12.33
C PRO A 632 -14.41 -5.10 -12.40
N ARG A 633 -15.15 -5.70 -13.36
CA ARG A 633 -15.04 -7.15 -13.60
C ARG A 633 -13.72 -7.55 -14.26
N THR A 634 -13.13 -6.64 -15.04
CA THR A 634 -11.89 -6.92 -15.79
C THR A 634 -10.92 -5.76 -15.66
N VAL A 635 -9.65 -6.08 -15.47
CA VAL A 635 -8.53 -5.14 -15.59
C VAL A 635 -7.47 -5.82 -16.44
N ALA A 636 -6.93 -5.11 -17.44
CA ALA A 636 -5.85 -5.59 -18.28
C ALA A 636 -4.78 -4.52 -18.42
N ASN A 637 -3.52 -4.92 -18.38
CA ASN A 637 -2.38 -4.07 -18.60
C ASN A 637 -1.42 -4.73 -19.60
N LEU A 638 -0.88 -3.94 -20.50
CA LEU A 638 0.25 -4.28 -21.36
C LEU A 638 1.29 -3.18 -21.23
N TRP A 639 2.52 -3.55 -20.99
CA TRP A 639 3.66 -2.66 -21.06
C TRP A 639 4.73 -3.31 -21.95
N THR A 640 5.26 -2.57 -22.91
CA THR A 640 6.35 -3.03 -23.74
C THR A 640 7.36 -1.92 -23.93
N SER A 641 8.64 -2.27 -23.97
CA SER A 641 9.73 -1.37 -24.33
C SER A 641 10.68 -2.05 -25.30
N TYR A 642 11.12 -1.29 -26.31
CA TYR A 642 11.98 -1.77 -27.39
C TYR A 642 13.09 -0.77 -27.67
N ALA A 643 14.35 -1.22 -27.50
CA ALA A 643 15.53 -0.46 -27.91
C ALA A 643 15.72 -0.65 -29.42
N PHE A 644 15.26 0.28 -30.21
CA PHE A 644 15.30 0.22 -31.68
C PHE A 644 16.61 0.74 -32.28
N ALA A 645 17.44 1.39 -31.46
CA ALA A 645 18.79 1.82 -31.78
C ALA A 645 19.65 1.82 -30.51
N PRO A 646 20.98 1.83 -30.58
CA PRO A 646 21.87 1.69 -29.41
C PRO A 646 21.62 2.69 -28.28
N GLN A 647 21.11 3.88 -28.60
CA GLN A 647 20.83 4.95 -27.62
C GLN A 647 19.33 5.26 -27.46
N TRP A 648 18.45 4.60 -28.21
CA TRP A 648 17.05 4.94 -28.26
C TRP A 648 16.16 3.77 -27.86
N GLN A 649 15.26 4.00 -26.95
CA GLN A 649 14.24 3.06 -26.51
C GLN A 649 12.86 3.70 -26.57
N ALA A 650 11.89 3.03 -27.18
CA ALA A 650 10.49 3.39 -27.14
C ALA A 650 9.72 2.50 -26.15
N SER A 651 8.75 3.04 -25.46
CA SER A 651 7.85 2.28 -24.59
C SER A 651 6.39 2.62 -24.83
N VAL A 652 5.52 1.61 -24.68
CA VAL A 652 4.07 1.75 -24.81
C VAL A 652 3.40 1.04 -23.66
N GLY A 653 2.50 1.75 -22.97
CA GLY A 653 1.63 1.24 -21.94
C GLY A 653 0.17 1.27 -22.37
N ILE A 654 -0.54 0.17 -22.24
CA ILE A 654 -1.98 0.10 -22.49
C ILE A 654 -2.64 -0.44 -21.23
N ARG A 655 -3.63 0.28 -20.70
CA ARG A 655 -4.42 -0.13 -19.55
C ARG A 655 -5.90 -0.08 -19.89
N ARG A 656 -6.59 -1.20 -19.71
CA ARG A 656 -8.04 -1.28 -19.85
C ARG A 656 -8.67 -1.62 -18.49
N VAL A 657 -9.65 -0.82 -18.08
CA VAL A 657 -10.47 -1.06 -16.88
C VAL A 657 -11.92 -1.24 -17.30
N GLY A 658 -12.55 -2.28 -16.81
CA GLY A 658 -13.95 -2.58 -17.05
C GLY A 658 -14.89 -1.52 -16.48
N ALA A 659 -16.16 -1.58 -16.83
CA ALA A 659 -17.17 -0.70 -16.27
C ALA A 659 -17.37 -0.95 -14.77
N VAL A 660 -17.72 0.11 -14.02
CA VAL A 660 -17.98 0.06 -12.58
C VAL A 660 -19.36 0.66 -12.27
N TYR A 661 -19.94 0.26 -11.14
CA TYR A 661 -21.16 0.85 -10.61
C TYR A 661 -20.83 1.89 -9.53
N GLY A 662 -21.57 3.00 -9.51
CA GLY A 662 -21.44 4.07 -8.54
C GLY A 662 -22.36 3.92 -7.32
N ASP A 663 -23.29 2.96 -7.36
CA ASP A 663 -24.29 2.72 -6.33
C ASP A 663 -24.49 1.23 -6.05
N ALA A 664 -24.94 0.89 -4.84
CA ALA A 664 -25.15 -0.49 -4.42
C ALA A 664 -26.31 -1.19 -5.20
N ALA A 665 -27.26 -0.42 -5.71
CA ALA A 665 -28.35 -0.91 -6.53
C ALA A 665 -27.93 -1.30 -7.96
N ASN A 666 -26.73 -0.89 -8.38
CA ASN A 666 -26.16 -1.05 -9.72
C ASN A 666 -26.99 -0.33 -10.80
N THR A 667 -27.56 0.81 -10.46
CA THR A 667 -28.36 1.64 -11.39
C THR A 667 -27.54 2.71 -12.09
N LEU A 668 -26.44 3.18 -11.49
CA LEU A 668 -25.51 4.16 -12.04
C LEU A 668 -24.22 3.48 -12.46
N ARG A 669 -23.84 3.58 -13.74
CA ARG A 669 -22.68 2.86 -14.31
C ARG A 669 -21.74 3.78 -15.04
N TRP A 670 -20.45 3.79 -14.67
CA TRP A 670 -19.39 4.39 -15.49
C TRP A 670 -18.90 3.38 -16.54
N PRO A 671 -18.74 3.79 -17.82
CA PRO A 671 -18.32 2.89 -18.89
C PRO A 671 -16.86 2.43 -18.74
N ALA A 672 -16.53 1.31 -19.35
CA ALA A 672 -15.15 0.85 -19.47
C ALA A 672 -14.30 1.86 -20.24
N HIS A 673 -13.01 1.92 -19.90
CA HIS A 673 -12.06 2.83 -20.55
C HIS A 673 -10.72 2.15 -20.82
N THR A 674 -10.01 2.70 -21.80
CA THR A 674 -8.64 2.31 -22.14
C THR A 674 -7.75 3.55 -22.10
N LEU A 675 -6.60 3.45 -21.46
CA LEU A 675 -5.57 4.47 -21.40
C LEU A 675 -4.37 4.03 -22.23
N LEU A 676 -3.72 4.97 -22.89
CA LEU A 676 -2.50 4.79 -23.66
C LEU A 676 -1.42 5.70 -23.10
N ASP A 677 -0.29 5.12 -22.72
CA ASP A 677 0.91 5.83 -22.28
C ASP A 677 2.04 5.56 -23.28
N LEU A 678 2.83 6.58 -23.58
CA LEU A 678 3.95 6.51 -24.52
C LEU A 678 5.21 7.02 -23.84
N GLY A 679 6.35 6.41 -24.14
CA GLY A 679 7.65 6.86 -23.66
C GLY A 679 8.72 6.78 -24.76
N LEU A 680 9.66 7.71 -24.71
CA LEU A 680 10.84 7.72 -25.55
C LEU A 680 12.04 8.08 -24.68
N SER A 681 13.00 7.15 -24.57
CA SER A 681 14.24 7.33 -23.83
C SER A 681 15.41 7.47 -24.77
N TYR A 682 16.33 8.37 -24.43
CA TYR A 682 17.60 8.61 -25.12
C TYR A 682 18.76 8.52 -24.13
N GLN A 683 19.68 7.60 -24.37
CA GLN A 683 20.90 7.45 -23.60
C GLN A 683 21.89 8.54 -24.01
N VAL A 684 21.91 9.66 -23.26
CA VAL A 684 22.80 10.81 -23.53
C VAL A 684 24.26 10.47 -23.30
N HIS A 685 24.51 9.71 -22.23
CA HIS A 685 25.82 9.21 -21.84
C HIS A 685 25.63 7.85 -21.16
N ARG A 686 26.69 7.04 -21.04
CA ARG A 686 26.60 5.72 -20.37
C ARG A 686 25.93 5.74 -19.00
N ASN A 687 25.98 6.88 -18.31
CA ASN A 687 25.42 7.08 -16.98
C ASN A 687 24.25 8.11 -16.97
N ALA A 688 23.79 8.57 -18.12
CA ALA A 688 22.76 9.62 -18.20
C ALA A 688 21.70 9.27 -19.25
N GLU A 689 20.45 9.23 -18.84
CA GLU A 689 19.27 8.94 -19.68
C GLU A 689 18.30 10.12 -19.61
N LEU A 690 17.80 10.52 -20.77
CA LEU A 690 16.73 11.50 -20.94
C LEU A 690 15.48 10.77 -21.42
N THR A 691 14.36 10.87 -20.69
CA THR A 691 13.11 10.20 -21.04
C THR A 691 11.97 11.21 -21.16
N LEU A 692 11.33 11.24 -22.32
CA LEU A 692 10.05 11.92 -22.55
C LEU A 692 8.92 10.93 -22.35
N ARG A 693 7.91 11.30 -21.55
CA ARG A 693 6.70 10.49 -21.35
C ARG A 693 5.45 11.29 -21.64
N LEU A 694 4.49 10.62 -22.24
CA LEU A 694 3.15 11.12 -22.51
C LEU A 694 2.15 10.14 -21.89
N ARG A 695 1.51 10.53 -20.79
CA ARG A 695 0.49 9.73 -20.10
C ARG A 695 -0.90 10.08 -20.61
N ASN A 696 -1.79 9.07 -20.64
CA ASN A 696 -3.14 9.24 -21.18
C ASN A 696 -3.12 9.97 -22.54
N ALA A 697 -2.29 9.49 -23.48
CA ALA A 697 -1.99 10.14 -24.75
C ALA A 697 -3.25 10.49 -25.57
N THR A 698 -4.32 9.72 -25.42
CA THR A 698 -5.62 9.94 -26.08
C THR A 698 -6.53 10.91 -25.34
N ASP A 699 -6.08 11.50 -24.24
CA ASP A 699 -6.86 12.40 -23.36
C ASP A 699 -8.22 11.84 -22.93
N ARG A 700 -8.25 10.53 -22.64
CA ARG A 700 -9.48 9.86 -22.23
C ARG A 700 -9.98 10.37 -20.88
N VAL A 701 -11.23 10.84 -20.82
CA VAL A 701 -11.92 11.12 -19.56
C VAL A 701 -12.37 9.81 -18.93
N TYR A 702 -11.96 9.55 -17.68
CA TYR A 702 -12.33 8.34 -16.95
C TYR A 702 -12.51 8.64 -15.47
N ALA A 703 -13.40 7.89 -14.83
CA ALA A 703 -13.51 7.90 -13.37
C ALA A 703 -12.55 6.86 -12.78
N ALA A 704 -11.68 7.31 -11.89
CA ALA A 704 -10.88 6.45 -11.04
C ALA A 704 -11.70 5.90 -9.86
N ASN A 705 -12.73 6.66 -9.42
CA ASN A 705 -13.69 6.25 -8.39
C ASN A 705 -15.00 7.04 -8.54
N LEU A 706 -16.11 6.44 -8.10
CA LEU A 706 -17.43 7.09 -8.03
C LEU A 706 -17.87 7.20 -6.58
N THR A 707 -18.44 8.33 -6.21
CA THR A 707 -19.02 8.57 -4.89
C THR A 707 -20.38 9.24 -5.04
N GLY A 708 -21.46 8.45 -4.94
CA GLY A 708 -22.82 9.00 -4.97
C GLY A 708 -23.08 9.98 -6.13
N THR A 709 -22.85 11.27 -5.90
CA THR A 709 -23.11 12.36 -6.86
C THR A 709 -21.91 12.81 -7.66
N MET A 710 -20.71 12.27 -7.42
CA MET A 710 -19.45 12.72 -8.01
C MET A 710 -18.63 11.58 -8.60
N ALA A 711 -17.75 11.95 -9.53
CA ALA A 711 -16.65 11.11 -10.00
C ALA A 711 -15.30 11.73 -9.60
N TYR A 712 -14.43 10.95 -8.96
CA TYR A 712 -13.00 11.25 -8.94
C TYR A 712 -12.45 10.91 -10.32
N LEU A 713 -12.22 11.93 -11.14
CA LEU A 713 -11.64 11.73 -12.46
C LEU A 713 -10.15 11.42 -12.35
N GLY A 714 -9.67 10.60 -13.26
CA GLY A 714 -8.23 10.46 -13.45
C GLY A 714 -7.65 11.64 -14.21
N GLU A 715 -6.32 11.77 -14.10
CA GLU A 715 -5.59 12.87 -14.75
C GLU A 715 -5.81 12.89 -16.25
N PRO A 716 -5.91 14.09 -16.87
CA PRO A 716 -5.94 14.27 -18.30
C PRO A 716 -4.63 13.84 -18.96
N ARG A 717 -4.46 14.09 -20.24
CA ARG A 717 -3.16 13.90 -20.91
C ARG A 717 -2.12 14.81 -20.26
N THR A 718 -0.99 14.21 -19.81
CA THR A 718 0.15 14.90 -19.24
C THR A 718 1.44 14.46 -19.92
N ALA A 719 2.42 15.34 -19.96
CA ALA A 719 3.76 15.07 -20.47
C ALA A 719 4.80 15.44 -19.42
N ASP A 720 5.89 14.68 -19.37
CA ASP A 720 7.07 15.00 -18.56
C ASP A 720 8.36 14.60 -19.26
N LEU A 721 9.41 15.39 -19.02
CA LEU A 721 10.78 15.14 -19.41
C LEU A 721 11.60 14.86 -18.16
N THR A 722 12.23 13.69 -18.10
CA THR A 722 13.02 13.24 -16.97
C THR A 722 14.46 13.01 -17.40
N LEU A 723 15.41 13.70 -16.76
CA LEU A 723 16.84 13.40 -16.84
C LEU A 723 17.23 12.60 -15.59
N ARG A 724 17.81 11.41 -15.80
CA ARG A 724 18.39 10.58 -14.76
C ARG A 724 19.88 10.42 -14.99
N VAL A 725 20.68 10.53 -13.93
CA VAL A 725 22.12 10.42 -13.95
C VAL A 725 22.61 9.51 -12.82
N GLY A 726 23.45 8.52 -13.16
CA GLY A 726 24.28 7.78 -12.20
C GLY A 726 25.71 8.37 -12.17
N PHE A 727 26.36 8.48 -11.00
CA PHE A 727 27.69 9.08 -10.87
C PHE A 727 28.52 8.47 -9.73
#